data_b49622f6b3f11e4cc89143a348de06b4
#
_entry.id   b49622f6b3f11e4cc89143a348de06b4
#
_cell.length_a   1.000
_cell.length_b   1.000
_cell.length_c   1.000
_cell.angle_alpha   90.00
_cell.angle_beta   90.00
_cell.angle_gamma   90.00
#
_symmetry.space_group_name_H-M   'P 1'
#
loop_
_entity.id
_entity.type
_entity.pdbx_description
1 polymer ?
#
loop_
_entity_poly.entity_id
_entity_poly.type
_entity_poly.pdbx_seq_one_letter_code
_entity_poly.pdbx_strand_id
1 'polypeptide(L)'
;MAADAKFDVSLSVQARSLWGKSDYGVGESWLPLYVHMADSAGVASRLWDSWVPRSTKGIIARAFDGDETLAQSLFVLLAAVHDIGKATPAFQVKGLSFRQGGEGGILWKPEHAGLVIRHDLSGRPCPTHPIAGEVLLTKYLKEHCFTGDVQGRQARRRTKKQASAISCIVGAHHGRFPSTTRLVPAGEDGIALGWGGEGSADWVRVQDELISYALRLADLSESDMPRLANHRLTIATESILTGLVIMTDWIASDQDIFPLVSLFGEDEGGRIDLETRCARAWDAASILPAWSESRPDVLPFDQFFAERFALPKGAKPRPIQVAAARVAWELDEPGIMVIEAPMGEGKTEAALTAGELLAWRYGLSGVCVALPTMATTDAMFDRVESWLERLPHDGSGPDKDIYLAHGKAQLNEHFQGLIRRSRQTSRFEVGVDMVDENGRSRADDVLVSDWMFGRKRGMLSNFVVCTVDQVLMGALNMKHLSLRQLALANKVVVIDECHAYDLYMRQYLNVLLQWLGYWRVPVILLSATLPTSQRNEMIGKYLEGRRLSVTSAEEAQPESENDDPALSSKDGDAYPLITYSNGDAARSIETKPSGRVVSVSVSLIDDSVETLAELLADRLAGGGCAGVICDTVGRAQEVERTLAARFGDKVVMLDHSRFMDIDRMENERVLRDLLGSQATTANGKRPGLLIVAGTQVLEQSLDIDFDLLVTDIAPVDLVLQRLGRTHRHHRGKGECDRPASLRTAMCYVRGVASFGGNGPEFAQGLTRVYDKATLTESLAVLGLDTMDSGTSIALPYDIPRLVRTAYSDDVQKAIPDLWLEEYASQRTKRNEKNASKVHRAQTCLLTELPHAIQNEWSLVNLSDQTRAIADDSRDEDRGQRAVRDTQETVEVLLVRKRPDDGISLLPWVGDKKVERGEELPTDFEPSREQSLLLAQCAARLPLSVCPLPQIDACIEELERRSGMYVRCWQESPWLAGRLLLPMDEAESCVLETDLLGKQLRYTRREGFSTVGGTTSLPYTN
;
A
#
# COMPACT_ATOMS: atom_id res chain seq x y z
N MET A 1 13.09 26.27 -34.22
CA MET A 1 12.28 26.42 -35.48
C MET A 1 11.44 25.21 -35.87
N ALA A 2 11.74 23.99 -35.44
CA ALA A 2 10.86 22.83 -35.67
C ALA A 2 9.77 22.66 -34.56
N ALA A 3 10.03 23.11 -33.34
CA ALA A 3 9.09 23.02 -32.19
C ALA A 3 7.89 23.98 -32.37
N ASP A 4 8.09 25.18 -32.89
CA ASP A 4 7.05 26.20 -33.05
C ASP A 4 5.91 25.78 -34.02
N ALA A 5 6.21 24.91 -34.98
CA ALA A 5 5.20 24.48 -35.97
C ALA A 5 4.13 23.52 -35.41
N LYS A 6 4.39 22.84 -34.29
CA LYS A 6 3.48 21.84 -33.70
C LYS A 6 2.21 22.46 -33.13
N PHE A 7 2.30 23.59 -32.48
CA PHE A 7 1.19 24.28 -31.84
C PHE A 7 0.48 25.30 -32.74
N ASP A 8 1.09 25.65 -33.87
CA ASP A 8 0.57 26.67 -34.82
C ASP A 8 -0.35 26.06 -35.88
N VAL A 9 -1.44 25.43 -35.47
CA VAL A 9 -2.41 24.87 -36.39
C VAL A 9 -3.66 25.75 -36.47
N SER A 10 -4.08 26.09 -37.67
CA SER A 10 -5.33 26.79 -37.88
C SER A 10 -6.54 25.88 -37.65
N LEU A 11 -7.05 25.84 -36.42
CA LEU A 11 -8.34 25.21 -36.11
C LEU A 11 -9.47 26.12 -36.53
N SER A 12 -10.58 25.50 -36.97
CA SER A 12 -11.83 26.21 -37.27
C SER A 12 -12.34 27.04 -36.08
N VAL A 13 -13.13 28.05 -36.34
CA VAL A 13 -13.76 28.84 -35.28
C VAL A 13 -14.62 27.95 -34.37
N GLN A 14 -15.31 26.97 -34.96
CA GLN A 14 -16.12 26.00 -34.22
C GLN A 14 -15.28 25.16 -33.24
N ALA A 15 -14.16 24.61 -33.69
CA ALA A 15 -13.28 23.81 -32.83
C ALA A 15 -12.69 24.64 -31.67
N ARG A 16 -12.33 25.91 -31.95
CA ARG A 16 -11.79 26.82 -30.91
C ARG A 16 -12.84 27.32 -29.92
N SER A 17 -14.13 27.30 -30.28
CA SER A 17 -15.20 27.78 -29.42
C SER A 17 -15.65 26.81 -28.33
N LEU A 18 -15.26 25.52 -28.41
CA LEU A 18 -15.69 24.52 -27.44
C LEU A 18 -14.95 24.71 -26.10
N TRP A 19 -15.73 24.70 -25.02
CA TRP A 19 -15.15 24.79 -23.68
C TRP A 19 -14.74 23.43 -23.12
N GLY A 20 -13.58 23.39 -22.46
CA GLY A 20 -13.08 22.23 -21.72
C GLY A 20 -13.26 22.37 -20.20
N LYS A 21 -13.08 23.59 -19.68
CA LYS A 21 -13.21 23.91 -18.22
C LYS A 21 -13.76 25.31 -18.01
N SER A 22 -14.27 25.58 -16.80
CA SER A 22 -14.76 26.87 -16.35
C SER A 22 -14.61 26.99 -14.83
N ASP A 23 -14.75 28.21 -14.29
CA ASP A 23 -14.69 28.57 -12.87
C ASP A 23 -15.93 28.25 -12.06
N TYR A 24 -16.78 27.35 -12.49
CA TYR A 24 -17.97 26.79 -11.80
C TYR A 24 -18.86 27.77 -11.02
N GLY A 25 -18.98 29.01 -11.40
CA GLY A 25 -19.97 29.85 -10.75
C GLY A 25 -19.82 31.35 -10.89
N VAL A 26 -18.64 31.85 -11.14
CA VAL A 26 -18.42 33.28 -11.36
C VAL A 26 -18.56 33.62 -12.84
N GLY A 27 -18.17 32.68 -13.74
CA GLY A 27 -18.42 32.74 -15.20
C GLY A 27 -17.55 33.74 -15.94
N GLU A 28 -16.43 34.15 -15.37
CA GLU A 28 -15.50 35.10 -15.99
C GLU A 28 -14.28 34.45 -16.62
N SER A 29 -14.03 33.15 -16.27
CA SER A 29 -12.87 32.41 -16.73
C SER A 29 -13.22 31.05 -17.30
N TRP A 30 -12.52 30.64 -18.33
CA TRP A 30 -12.72 29.37 -19.02
C TRP A 30 -11.41 28.81 -19.56
N LEU A 31 -11.44 27.57 -20.04
CA LEU A 31 -10.36 26.97 -20.81
C LEU A 31 -10.94 26.35 -22.09
N PRO A 32 -10.52 26.80 -23.28
CA PRO A 32 -10.90 26.15 -24.53
C PRO A 32 -10.45 24.69 -24.57
N LEU A 33 -11.27 23.80 -25.12
CA LEU A 33 -10.98 22.37 -25.15
C LEU A 33 -9.64 22.08 -25.87
N TYR A 34 -9.37 22.73 -27.01
CA TYR A 34 -8.12 22.52 -27.75
C TYR A 34 -6.87 22.95 -26.97
N VAL A 35 -6.99 23.97 -26.11
CA VAL A 35 -5.90 24.38 -25.20
C VAL A 35 -5.63 23.30 -24.17
N HIS A 36 -6.69 22.77 -23.54
CA HIS A 36 -6.57 21.67 -22.60
C HIS A 36 -5.96 20.41 -23.24
N MET A 37 -6.32 20.12 -24.48
CA MET A 37 -5.72 19.02 -25.26
C MET A 37 -4.20 19.24 -25.46
N ALA A 38 -3.80 20.47 -25.79
CA ALA A 38 -2.39 20.83 -25.95
C ALA A 38 -1.62 20.84 -24.62
N ASP A 39 -2.22 21.37 -23.54
CA ASP A 39 -1.66 21.33 -22.19
C ASP A 39 -1.38 19.87 -21.80
N SER A 40 -2.35 18.96 -22.01
CA SER A 40 -2.23 17.54 -21.71
C SER A 40 -1.16 16.84 -22.55
N ALA A 41 -1.10 17.14 -23.85
CA ALA A 41 -0.04 16.62 -24.73
C ALA A 41 1.36 17.08 -24.29
N GLY A 42 1.50 18.35 -23.93
CA GLY A 42 2.75 18.91 -23.46
C GLY A 42 3.20 18.32 -22.11
N VAL A 43 2.28 18.09 -21.19
CA VAL A 43 2.55 17.39 -19.91
C VAL A 43 2.96 15.95 -20.18
N ALA A 44 2.25 15.23 -21.05
CA ALA A 44 2.57 13.84 -21.37
C ALA A 44 3.97 13.70 -21.98
N SER A 45 4.36 14.59 -22.90
CA SER A 45 5.69 14.59 -23.47
C SER A 45 6.76 14.78 -22.38
N ARG A 46 6.59 15.75 -21.48
CA ARG A 46 7.53 16.00 -20.40
C ARG A 46 7.57 14.88 -19.37
N LEU A 47 6.43 14.28 -19.03
CA LEU A 47 6.38 13.08 -18.20
C LEU A 47 7.18 11.94 -18.83
N TRP A 48 6.99 11.69 -20.13
CA TRP A 48 7.75 10.67 -20.84
C TRP A 48 9.25 10.94 -20.78
N ASP A 49 9.67 12.15 -21.05
CA ASP A 49 11.08 12.50 -21.18
C ASP A 49 11.81 12.47 -19.83
N SER A 50 11.16 12.92 -18.74
CA SER A 50 11.82 13.10 -17.43
C SER A 50 11.37 12.13 -16.35
N TRP A 51 10.06 11.85 -16.19
CA TRP A 51 9.51 11.12 -15.06
C TRP A 51 9.33 9.63 -15.32
N VAL A 52 8.98 9.23 -16.54
CA VAL A 52 8.77 7.81 -16.88
C VAL A 52 10.13 7.11 -16.98
N PRO A 53 10.41 6.10 -16.13
CA PRO A 53 11.68 5.41 -16.13
C PRO A 53 11.85 4.51 -17.38
N ARG A 54 13.11 4.22 -17.72
CA ARG A 54 13.45 3.37 -18.87
C ARG A 54 12.74 2.01 -18.85
N SER A 55 12.57 1.42 -17.66
CA SER A 55 11.82 0.16 -17.48
C SER A 55 10.38 0.27 -17.98
N THR A 56 9.67 1.31 -17.60
CA THR A 56 8.27 1.53 -17.96
C THR A 56 8.10 1.92 -19.43
N LYS A 57 9.01 2.73 -19.97
CA LYS A 57 9.09 2.97 -21.43
C LYS A 57 9.19 1.64 -22.18
N GLY A 58 10.07 0.74 -21.70
CA GLY A 58 10.24 -0.59 -22.26
C GLY A 58 8.99 -1.49 -22.15
N ILE A 59 8.18 -1.36 -21.08
CA ILE A 59 6.89 -2.10 -20.97
C ILE A 59 5.95 -1.70 -22.11
N ILE A 60 5.83 -0.41 -22.37
CA ILE A 60 4.93 0.10 -23.42
C ILE A 60 5.50 -0.22 -24.81
N ALA A 61 6.80 0.03 -25.00
CA ALA A 61 7.48 -0.19 -26.30
C ALA A 61 7.44 -1.67 -26.75
N ARG A 62 7.45 -2.64 -25.82
CA ARG A 62 7.28 -4.06 -26.16
C ARG A 62 6.00 -4.36 -26.96
N ALA A 63 4.93 -3.60 -26.73
CA ALA A 63 3.71 -3.71 -27.53
C ALA A 63 3.90 -3.25 -28.99
N PHE A 64 5.02 -2.62 -29.31
CA PHE A 64 5.37 -2.07 -30.62
C PHE A 64 6.77 -2.54 -31.09
N ASP A 65 7.11 -3.79 -30.82
CA ASP A 65 8.39 -4.43 -31.18
C ASP A 65 9.63 -3.64 -30.69
N GLY A 66 9.50 -2.93 -29.57
CA GLY A 66 10.56 -2.12 -28.98
C GLY A 66 10.65 -0.67 -29.48
N ASP A 67 9.70 -0.21 -30.29
CA ASP A 67 9.67 1.16 -30.79
C ASP A 67 9.20 2.15 -29.71
N GLU A 68 10.14 2.76 -29.00
CA GLU A 68 9.86 3.76 -27.95
C GLU A 68 9.24 5.03 -28.51
N THR A 69 9.55 5.42 -29.73
CA THR A 69 9.00 6.63 -30.36
C THR A 69 7.52 6.46 -30.62
N LEU A 70 7.11 5.32 -31.18
CA LEU A 70 5.70 5.03 -31.40
C LEU A 70 4.94 4.87 -30.07
N ALA A 71 5.58 4.31 -29.04
CA ALA A 71 5.03 4.21 -27.70
C ALA A 71 4.79 5.60 -27.06
N GLN A 72 5.75 6.53 -27.18
CA GLN A 72 5.61 7.92 -26.73
C GLN A 72 4.48 8.62 -27.48
N SER A 73 4.48 8.52 -28.81
CA SER A 73 3.45 9.15 -29.62
C SER A 73 2.03 8.66 -29.28
N LEU A 74 1.87 7.35 -29.03
CA LEU A 74 0.58 6.84 -28.56
C LEU A 74 0.21 7.42 -27.19
N PHE A 75 1.13 7.49 -26.23
CA PHE A 75 0.84 8.07 -24.91
C PHE A 75 0.44 9.54 -25.03
N VAL A 76 1.17 10.34 -25.81
CA VAL A 76 0.84 11.77 -26.06
C VAL A 76 -0.51 11.91 -26.75
N LEU A 77 -0.85 11.07 -27.73
CA LEU A 77 -2.17 11.03 -28.35
C LEU A 77 -3.26 10.78 -27.32
N LEU A 78 -3.13 9.74 -26.52
CA LEU A 78 -4.12 9.36 -25.50
C LEU A 78 -4.32 10.47 -24.48
N ALA A 79 -3.26 11.12 -24.06
CA ALA A 79 -3.29 12.29 -23.19
C ALA A 79 -3.99 13.49 -23.85
N ALA A 80 -3.70 13.77 -25.12
CA ALA A 80 -4.35 14.85 -25.86
C ALA A 80 -5.87 14.64 -26.03
N VAL A 81 -6.30 13.39 -26.27
CA VAL A 81 -7.71 13.08 -26.54
C VAL A 81 -8.51 12.60 -25.33
N HIS A 82 -7.93 12.55 -24.10
CA HIS A 82 -8.64 12.01 -22.95
C HIS A 82 -10.00 12.69 -22.71
N ASP A 83 -10.07 13.97 -22.97
CA ASP A 83 -11.27 14.81 -22.81
C ASP A 83 -12.05 15.09 -24.12
N ILE A 84 -11.75 14.37 -25.21
CA ILE A 84 -12.44 14.58 -26.51
C ILE A 84 -13.96 14.42 -26.43
N GLY A 85 -14.46 13.65 -25.48
CA GLY A 85 -15.90 13.52 -25.21
C GLY A 85 -16.57 14.82 -24.77
N LYS A 86 -15.81 15.84 -24.42
CA LYS A 86 -16.32 17.21 -24.21
C LYS A 86 -16.71 17.90 -25.53
N ALA A 87 -16.22 17.44 -26.67
CA ALA A 87 -16.65 17.88 -28.00
C ALA A 87 -17.95 17.22 -28.41
N THR A 88 -18.99 17.28 -27.57
CA THR A 88 -20.33 16.73 -27.82
C THR A 88 -21.41 17.72 -27.40
N PRO A 89 -22.57 17.74 -28.08
CA PRO A 89 -23.73 18.56 -27.67
C PRO A 89 -24.12 18.29 -26.20
N ALA A 90 -24.08 17.03 -25.77
CA ALA A 90 -24.42 16.63 -24.39
C ALA A 90 -23.51 17.23 -23.33
N PHE A 91 -22.23 17.45 -23.65
CA PHE A 91 -21.33 18.11 -22.72
C PHE A 91 -21.45 19.62 -22.79
N GLN A 92 -21.46 20.21 -24.00
CA GLN A 92 -21.43 21.66 -24.17
C GLN A 92 -22.71 22.32 -23.61
N VAL A 93 -23.87 21.66 -23.69
CA VAL A 93 -25.15 22.17 -23.13
C VAL A 93 -25.10 22.40 -21.60
N LYS A 94 -24.15 21.79 -20.88
CA LYS A 94 -23.99 22.01 -19.43
C LYS A 94 -23.64 23.47 -19.10
N GLY A 95 -23.11 24.22 -20.04
CA GLY A 95 -22.91 25.66 -19.94
C GLY A 95 -24.15 26.47 -19.63
N LEU A 96 -25.38 25.94 -19.89
CA LEU A 96 -26.63 26.55 -19.47
C LEU A 96 -26.80 26.72 -17.96
N SER A 97 -26.21 25.88 -17.18
CA SER A 97 -26.27 25.92 -15.71
C SER A 97 -25.41 27.02 -15.10
N PHE A 98 -24.52 27.66 -15.86
CA PHE A 98 -23.67 28.73 -15.40
C PHE A 98 -24.41 30.05 -15.38
N ARG A 99 -24.17 30.91 -14.39
CA ARG A 99 -24.89 32.18 -14.16
C ARG A 99 -24.87 33.15 -15.35
N GLN A 100 -23.98 32.94 -16.32
CA GLN A 100 -23.81 33.78 -17.51
C GLN A 100 -24.16 33.00 -18.79
N GLY A 101 -25.35 32.43 -18.86
CA GLY A 101 -25.87 31.82 -20.08
C GLY A 101 -26.34 32.82 -21.17
N GLY A 102 -26.13 34.13 -20.96
CA GLY A 102 -26.52 35.17 -21.88
C GLY A 102 -25.48 35.46 -22.97
N GLU A 103 -25.71 36.53 -23.72
CA GLU A 103 -24.86 37.01 -24.80
C GLU A 103 -23.44 37.23 -24.30
N GLY A 104 -22.46 36.57 -24.95
CA GLY A 104 -21.04 36.55 -24.51
C GLY A 104 -20.66 35.43 -23.50
N GLY A 105 -21.60 34.63 -22.97
CA GLY A 105 -21.33 33.54 -22.07
C GLY A 105 -20.64 32.34 -22.73
N ILE A 106 -20.28 31.35 -21.90
CA ILE A 106 -19.50 30.18 -22.36
C ILE A 106 -20.24 29.35 -23.43
N LEU A 107 -21.56 29.24 -23.34
CA LEU A 107 -22.41 28.55 -24.33
C LEU A 107 -22.60 29.35 -25.61
N TRP A 108 -22.63 30.69 -25.50
CA TRP A 108 -22.76 31.60 -26.61
C TRP A 108 -21.63 31.44 -27.64
N LYS A 109 -20.42 31.12 -27.20
CA LYS A 109 -19.26 30.96 -28.11
C LYS A 109 -19.46 29.86 -29.17
N PRO A 110 -19.82 28.61 -28.85
CA PRO A 110 -20.05 27.57 -29.85
C PRO A 110 -21.31 27.86 -30.68
N GLU A 111 -22.36 28.44 -30.12
CA GLU A 111 -23.55 28.83 -30.87
C GLU A 111 -23.25 29.95 -31.89
N HIS A 112 -22.49 30.98 -31.46
CA HIS A 112 -22.08 32.06 -32.34
C HIS A 112 -21.09 31.59 -33.44
N ALA A 113 -20.31 30.54 -33.14
CA ALA A 113 -19.49 29.87 -34.14
C ALA A 113 -20.29 29.02 -35.15
N GLY A 114 -21.59 28.92 -34.96
CA GLY A 114 -22.51 28.22 -35.89
C GLY A 114 -22.73 26.73 -35.50
N LEU A 115 -22.34 26.30 -34.32
CA LEU A 115 -22.70 24.95 -33.84
C LEU A 115 -24.11 24.93 -33.25
N VAL A 116 -24.90 23.94 -33.63
CA VAL A 116 -26.24 23.74 -33.09
C VAL A 116 -26.13 23.07 -31.72
N ILE A 117 -26.44 23.83 -30.66
CA ILE A 117 -26.52 23.32 -29.29
C ILE A 117 -27.95 22.88 -28.96
N ARG A 118 -28.10 21.63 -28.53
CA ARG A 118 -29.39 21.03 -28.21
C ARG A 118 -29.73 21.30 -26.74
N HIS A 119 -30.46 22.40 -26.47
CA HIS A 119 -30.89 22.79 -25.13
C HIS A 119 -31.76 21.75 -24.43
N ASP A 120 -32.50 20.94 -25.22
CA ASP A 120 -33.33 19.82 -24.74
C ASP A 120 -32.52 18.66 -24.14
N LEU A 121 -31.21 18.63 -24.33
CA LEU A 121 -30.34 17.69 -23.66
C LEU A 121 -30.03 18.08 -22.18
N SER A 122 -30.32 19.32 -21.80
CA SER A 122 -30.13 19.78 -20.42
C SER A 122 -31.07 19.03 -19.47
N GLY A 123 -30.52 18.37 -18.44
CA GLY A 123 -31.30 17.56 -17.51
C GLY A 123 -31.68 16.15 -17.98
N ARG A 124 -31.36 15.79 -19.24
CA ARG A 124 -31.50 14.43 -19.75
C ARG A 124 -30.28 13.59 -19.32
N PRO A 125 -30.47 12.31 -18.95
CA PRO A 125 -29.37 11.37 -18.80
C PRO A 125 -28.62 11.19 -20.12
N CYS A 126 -27.37 11.67 -20.19
CA CYS A 126 -26.52 11.56 -21.37
C CYS A 126 -25.22 10.82 -20.99
N PRO A 127 -24.52 10.24 -21.98
CA PRO A 127 -23.19 9.67 -21.75
C PRO A 127 -22.26 10.69 -21.08
N THR A 128 -21.51 10.25 -20.08
CA THR A 128 -20.46 11.09 -19.48
C THR A 128 -19.33 11.29 -20.49
N HIS A 129 -18.57 12.40 -20.37
CA HIS A 129 -17.51 12.69 -21.33
C HIS A 129 -16.44 11.59 -21.44
N PRO A 130 -16.03 10.82 -20.41
CA PRO A 130 -15.11 9.69 -20.61
C PRO A 130 -15.70 8.63 -21.53
N ILE A 131 -16.97 8.25 -21.32
CA ILE A 131 -17.68 7.27 -22.14
C ILE A 131 -17.86 7.79 -23.57
N ALA A 132 -18.29 9.04 -23.73
CA ALA A 132 -18.40 9.68 -25.03
C ALA A 132 -17.04 9.72 -25.76
N GLY A 133 -15.96 10.06 -25.05
CA GLY A 133 -14.60 10.09 -25.59
C GLY A 133 -14.13 8.73 -26.10
N GLU A 134 -14.38 7.66 -25.37
CA GLU A 134 -14.07 6.29 -25.81
C GLU A 134 -14.84 5.93 -27.10
N VAL A 135 -16.12 6.27 -27.15
CA VAL A 135 -16.97 6.00 -28.32
C VAL A 135 -16.50 6.81 -29.53
N LEU A 136 -16.21 8.11 -29.36
CA LEU A 136 -15.73 8.99 -30.43
C LEU A 136 -14.39 8.49 -31.01
N LEU A 137 -13.42 8.23 -30.13
CA LEU A 137 -12.09 7.76 -30.54
C LEU A 137 -12.18 6.38 -31.22
N THR A 138 -12.98 5.46 -30.67
CA THR A 138 -13.18 4.14 -31.29
C THR A 138 -13.73 4.26 -32.70
N LYS A 139 -14.71 5.16 -32.95
CA LYS A 139 -15.27 5.40 -34.28
C LYS A 139 -14.22 5.98 -35.20
N TYR A 140 -13.54 7.05 -34.78
CA TYR A 140 -12.49 7.70 -35.57
C TYR A 140 -11.40 6.74 -36.02
N LEU A 141 -10.84 5.95 -35.07
CA LEU A 141 -9.80 4.98 -35.39
C LEU A 141 -10.25 3.93 -36.42
N LYS A 142 -11.50 3.46 -36.31
CA LYS A 142 -12.05 2.48 -37.26
C LYS A 142 -12.31 3.06 -38.64
N GLU A 143 -12.75 4.31 -38.72
CA GLU A 143 -13.20 4.94 -39.98
C GLU A 143 -12.07 5.63 -40.73
N HIS A 144 -11.08 6.19 -40.02
CA HIS A 144 -10.04 7.02 -40.63
C HIS A 144 -8.62 6.43 -40.49
N CYS A 145 -8.34 5.71 -39.40
CA CYS A 145 -6.98 5.30 -39.11
C CYS A 145 -6.70 3.83 -39.44
N PHE A 146 -7.67 2.94 -39.23
CA PHE A 146 -7.49 1.49 -39.37
C PHE A 146 -8.22 0.95 -40.63
N THR A 147 -8.18 1.71 -41.69
CA THR A 147 -8.91 1.44 -42.96
C THR A 147 -8.14 0.60 -43.97
N GLY A 148 -6.88 0.22 -43.69
CA GLY A 148 -6.02 -0.56 -44.62
C GLY A 148 -6.70 -1.84 -45.11
N ASP A 149 -6.26 -2.35 -46.26
CA ASP A 149 -6.81 -3.56 -46.92
C ASP A 149 -6.54 -4.83 -46.07
N VAL A 150 -7.24 -4.92 -44.94
CA VAL A 150 -7.14 -5.99 -43.97
C VAL A 150 -7.94 -7.17 -44.54
N GLN A 151 -7.25 -8.00 -45.33
CA GLN A 151 -7.86 -9.19 -45.93
C GLN A 151 -8.14 -10.26 -44.86
N GLY A 152 -9.42 -10.63 -44.75
CA GLY A 152 -9.87 -11.71 -43.87
C GLY A 152 -10.62 -11.29 -42.62
N ARG A 153 -11.55 -12.15 -42.20
CA ARG A 153 -12.43 -11.92 -41.05
C ARG A 153 -11.66 -11.76 -39.73
N GLN A 154 -10.57 -12.49 -39.60
CA GLN A 154 -9.76 -12.50 -38.38
C GLN A 154 -8.95 -11.19 -38.23
N ALA A 155 -8.36 -10.71 -39.31
CA ALA A 155 -7.61 -9.46 -39.31
C ALA A 155 -8.52 -8.25 -39.00
N ARG A 156 -9.71 -8.18 -39.58
CA ARG A 156 -10.73 -7.15 -39.27
C ARG A 156 -11.17 -7.20 -37.80
N ARG A 157 -11.26 -8.41 -37.21
CA ARG A 157 -11.57 -8.58 -35.80
C ARG A 157 -10.44 -8.06 -34.90
N ARG A 158 -9.17 -8.32 -35.26
CA ARG A 158 -7.98 -7.80 -34.55
C ARG A 158 -7.95 -6.27 -34.58
N THR A 159 -8.09 -5.66 -35.74
CA THR A 159 -8.12 -4.19 -35.89
C THR A 159 -9.23 -3.54 -35.04
N LYS A 160 -10.42 -4.15 -35.03
CA LYS A 160 -11.54 -3.67 -34.22
C LYS A 160 -11.24 -3.78 -32.71
N LYS A 161 -10.61 -4.86 -32.27
CA LYS A 161 -10.19 -5.04 -30.87
C LYS A 161 -9.11 -4.02 -30.49
N GLN A 162 -8.13 -3.78 -31.34
CA GLN A 162 -7.07 -2.80 -31.12
C GLN A 162 -7.63 -1.38 -30.98
N ALA A 163 -8.56 -0.97 -31.83
CA ALA A 163 -9.23 0.31 -31.69
C ALA A 163 -9.93 0.45 -30.31
N SER A 164 -10.60 -0.61 -29.85
CA SER A 164 -11.22 -0.61 -28.52
C SER A 164 -10.18 -0.63 -27.39
N ALA A 165 -9.07 -1.34 -27.53
CA ALA A 165 -7.99 -1.38 -26.55
C ALA A 165 -7.30 -0.02 -26.38
N ILE A 166 -7.13 0.73 -27.45
CA ILE A 166 -6.62 2.10 -27.41
C ILE A 166 -7.65 3.05 -26.78
N SER A 167 -8.91 2.98 -27.21
CA SER A 167 -9.93 3.93 -26.80
C SER A 167 -10.40 3.74 -25.35
N CYS A 168 -10.38 2.50 -24.83
CA CYS A 168 -10.81 2.24 -23.43
C CYS A 168 -9.94 2.98 -22.40
N ILE A 169 -8.69 3.31 -22.73
CA ILE A 169 -7.80 4.11 -21.89
C ILE A 169 -8.41 5.51 -21.69
N VAL A 170 -8.96 6.10 -22.77
CA VAL A 170 -9.66 7.39 -22.71
C VAL A 170 -10.92 7.28 -21.84
N GLY A 171 -11.72 6.21 -22.01
CA GLY A 171 -12.89 5.96 -21.17
C GLY A 171 -12.57 5.83 -19.68
N ALA A 172 -11.35 5.42 -19.35
CA ALA A 172 -10.91 5.10 -18.00
C ALA A 172 -10.16 6.24 -17.26
N HIS A 173 -9.94 7.42 -17.87
CA HIS A 173 -9.12 8.48 -17.29
C HIS A 173 -9.62 9.02 -15.93
N HIS A 174 -10.88 8.83 -15.60
CA HIS A 174 -11.44 9.09 -14.26
C HIS A 174 -11.22 7.94 -13.26
N GLY A 175 -10.41 6.95 -13.63
CA GLY A 175 -9.98 5.85 -12.77
C GLY A 175 -10.89 4.64 -12.73
N ARG A 176 -11.96 4.59 -13.51
CA ARG A 176 -12.84 3.42 -13.71
C ARG A 176 -13.03 3.13 -15.18
N PHE A 177 -12.95 1.85 -15.52
CA PHE A 177 -13.23 1.37 -16.87
C PHE A 177 -14.74 1.31 -17.10
N PRO A 178 -15.27 1.96 -18.14
CA PRO A 178 -16.68 1.86 -18.48
C PRO A 178 -17.05 0.42 -18.83
N SER A 179 -18.17 -0.08 -18.29
CA SER A 179 -18.70 -1.39 -18.65
C SER A 179 -19.32 -1.39 -20.05
N THR A 180 -19.36 -2.57 -20.69
CA THR A 180 -20.04 -2.76 -21.99
C THR A 180 -21.53 -2.37 -21.92
N THR A 181 -22.17 -2.59 -20.77
CA THR A 181 -23.57 -2.19 -20.54
C THR A 181 -23.80 -0.68 -20.56
N ARG A 182 -22.75 0.12 -20.40
CA ARG A 182 -22.78 1.59 -20.50
C ARG A 182 -22.30 2.09 -21.85
N LEU A 183 -21.32 1.42 -22.46
CA LEU A 183 -20.74 1.82 -23.74
C LEU A 183 -21.69 1.59 -24.93
N VAL A 184 -22.42 0.47 -24.96
CA VAL A 184 -23.30 0.12 -26.07
C VAL A 184 -24.46 1.14 -26.20
N PRO A 185 -25.24 1.44 -25.15
CA PRO A 185 -26.29 2.47 -25.24
C PRO A 185 -25.72 3.86 -25.53
N ALA A 186 -24.54 4.19 -25.00
CA ALA A 186 -23.89 5.45 -25.28
C ALA A 186 -23.57 5.63 -26.79
N GLY A 187 -23.08 4.58 -27.45
CA GLY A 187 -22.79 4.60 -28.87
C GLY A 187 -24.01 4.70 -29.75
N GLU A 188 -25.19 4.36 -29.25
CA GLU A 188 -26.48 4.47 -29.96
C GLU A 188 -27.13 5.85 -29.79
N ASP A 189 -26.72 6.67 -28.81
CA ASP A 189 -27.26 8.02 -28.59
C ASP A 189 -26.60 9.06 -29.51
N GLY A 190 -26.90 8.93 -30.82
CA GLY A 190 -26.34 9.80 -31.84
C GLY A 190 -26.65 11.29 -31.64
N ILE A 191 -27.73 11.63 -30.96
CA ILE A 191 -28.09 13.03 -30.69
C ILE A 191 -27.17 13.60 -29.61
N ALA A 192 -26.96 12.86 -28.53
CA ALA A 192 -26.06 13.28 -27.45
C ALA A 192 -24.61 13.40 -27.91
N LEU A 193 -24.18 12.52 -28.82
CA LEU A 193 -22.81 12.49 -29.40
C LEU A 193 -22.63 13.49 -30.56
N GLY A 194 -23.70 14.11 -31.09
CA GLY A 194 -23.64 15.02 -32.25
C GLY A 194 -23.61 14.31 -33.60
N TRP A 195 -24.00 13.03 -33.69
CA TRP A 195 -24.04 12.26 -34.94
C TRP A 195 -25.44 12.20 -35.56
N GLY A 196 -26.42 12.73 -34.89
CA GLY A 196 -27.83 12.73 -35.35
C GLY A 196 -28.50 14.06 -35.12
N GLY A 197 -29.50 14.36 -35.97
CA GLY A 197 -30.25 15.58 -35.92
C GLY A 197 -29.61 16.75 -36.70
N GLU A 198 -30.18 17.94 -36.47
CA GLU A 198 -29.70 19.18 -37.09
C GLU A 198 -28.30 19.54 -36.63
N GLY A 199 -27.42 19.98 -37.55
CA GLY A 199 -26.05 20.36 -37.24
C GLY A 199 -25.06 19.19 -37.06
N SER A 200 -25.49 17.94 -37.25
CA SER A 200 -24.65 16.76 -37.05
C SER A 200 -23.38 16.73 -37.91
N ALA A 201 -23.44 17.22 -39.13
CA ALA A 201 -22.28 17.30 -40.02
C ALA A 201 -21.17 18.22 -39.47
N ASP A 202 -21.54 19.32 -38.82
CA ASP A 202 -20.58 20.25 -38.21
C ASP A 202 -19.96 19.66 -36.96
N TRP A 203 -20.74 18.96 -36.14
CA TRP A 203 -20.24 18.26 -34.96
C TRP A 203 -19.22 17.17 -35.34
N VAL A 204 -19.56 16.33 -36.34
CA VAL A 204 -18.61 15.28 -36.81
C VAL A 204 -17.33 15.91 -37.32
N ARG A 205 -17.45 16.97 -38.15
CA ARG A 205 -16.30 17.67 -38.69
C ARG A 205 -15.40 18.24 -37.58
N VAL A 206 -15.96 18.87 -36.54
CA VAL A 206 -15.21 19.43 -35.40
C VAL A 206 -14.56 18.34 -34.56
N GLN A 207 -15.23 17.21 -34.32
CA GLN A 207 -14.67 16.06 -33.64
C GLN A 207 -13.47 15.48 -34.38
N ASP A 208 -13.62 15.27 -35.70
CA ASP A 208 -12.53 14.76 -36.57
C ASP A 208 -11.37 15.74 -36.64
N GLU A 209 -11.63 17.05 -36.69
CA GLU A 209 -10.64 18.12 -36.69
C GLU A 209 -9.84 18.11 -35.38
N LEU A 210 -10.48 17.98 -34.21
CA LEU A 210 -9.83 17.93 -32.91
C LEU A 210 -9.01 16.65 -32.71
N ILE A 211 -9.50 15.50 -33.16
CA ILE A 211 -8.71 14.25 -33.09
C ILE A 211 -7.51 14.34 -34.06
N SER A 212 -7.70 14.89 -35.25
CA SER A 212 -6.59 15.15 -36.18
C SER A 212 -5.57 16.15 -35.61
N TYR A 213 -6.03 17.14 -34.84
CA TYR A 213 -5.15 18.03 -34.06
C TYR A 213 -4.32 17.25 -33.04
N ALA A 214 -4.96 16.36 -32.27
CA ALA A 214 -4.25 15.52 -31.29
C ALA A 214 -3.21 14.59 -31.93
N LEU A 215 -3.48 14.03 -33.13
CA LEU A 215 -2.51 13.24 -33.88
C LEU A 215 -1.27 14.07 -34.24
N ARG A 216 -1.45 15.32 -34.63
CA ARG A 216 -0.32 16.23 -34.90
C ARG A 216 0.47 16.58 -33.63
N LEU A 217 -0.22 16.83 -32.49
CA LEU A 217 0.44 17.05 -31.20
C LEU A 217 1.30 15.84 -30.79
N ALA A 218 0.85 14.64 -31.16
CA ALA A 218 1.55 13.38 -30.87
C ALA A 218 2.61 12.99 -31.91
N ASP A 219 2.88 13.81 -32.92
CA ASP A 219 3.76 13.52 -34.05
C ASP A 219 3.38 12.24 -34.82
N LEU A 220 2.10 11.91 -34.84
CA LEU A 220 1.57 10.77 -35.58
C LEU A 220 1.07 11.18 -36.97
N SER A 221 1.51 10.46 -37.96
CA SER A 221 1.09 10.61 -39.34
C SER A 221 0.17 9.47 -39.79
N GLU A 222 -0.48 9.63 -40.97
CA GLU A 222 -1.26 8.55 -41.57
C GLU A 222 -0.44 7.28 -41.83
N SER A 223 0.87 7.42 -42.06
CA SER A 223 1.77 6.28 -42.26
C SER A 223 2.02 5.45 -40.99
N ASP A 224 1.77 6.00 -39.79
CA ASP A 224 1.95 5.30 -38.52
C ASP A 224 0.70 4.51 -38.07
N MET A 225 -0.47 4.85 -38.62
CA MET A 225 -1.74 4.23 -38.28
C MET A 225 -1.78 2.71 -38.55
N PRO A 226 -1.25 2.18 -39.70
CA PRO A 226 -1.17 0.74 -39.89
C PRO A 226 -0.30 0.03 -38.85
N ARG A 227 0.74 0.68 -38.36
CA ARG A 227 1.59 0.13 -37.30
C ARG A 227 0.82 0.03 -35.97
N LEU A 228 0.12 1.09 -35.57
CA LEU A 228 -0.75 1.09 -34.39
C LEU A 228 -1.87 0.06 -34.51
N ALA A 229 -2.45 -0.11 -35.70
CA ALA A 229 -3.54 -1.06 -35.95
C ALA A 229 -3.13 -2.53 -35.89
N ASN A 230 -1.90 -2.83 -36.30
CA ASN A 230 -1.39 -4.21 -36.39
C ASN A 230 -0.77 -4.74 -35.11
N HIS A 231 -0.35 -3.87 -34.21
CA HIS A 231 0.16 -4.23 -32.90
C HIS A 231 -0.98 -4.44 -31.91
N ARG A 232 -0.70 -5.18 -30.84
CA ARG A 232 -1.70 -5.51 -29.84
C ARG A 232 -1.31 -4.95 -28.49
N LEU A 233 -2.15 -4.06 -27.95
CA LEU A 233 -2.07 -3.72 -26.54
C LEU A 233 -2.62 -4.85 -25.69
N THR A 234 -1.90 -5.23 -24.67
CA THR A 234 -2.37 -6.16 -23.65
C THR A 234 -2.98 -5.40 -22.50
N ILE A 235 -3.87 -6.06 -21.75
CA ILE A 235 -4.52 -5.47 -20.58
C ILE A 235 -3.52 -4.86 -19.58
N ALA A 236 -2.36 -5.47 -19.43
CA ALA A 236 -1.32 -4.97 -18.52
C ALA A 236 -0.64 -3.70 -19.07
N THR A 237 -0.45 -3.57 -20.39
CA THR A 237 0.06 -2.36 -21.05
C THR A 237 -1.00 -1.25 -21.05
N GLU A 238 -2.27 -1.59 -21.30
CA GLU A 238 -3.41 -0.67 -21.20
C GLU A 238 -3.49 -0.04 -19.80
N SER A 239 -3.27 -0.84 -18.74
CA SER A 239 -3.29 -0.34 -17.37
C SER A 239 -2.19 0.69 -17.09
N ILE A 240 -0.97 0.46 -17.56
CA ILE A 240 0.14 1.42 -17.40
C ILE A 240 -0.14 2.73 -18.16
N LEU A 241 -0.59 2.63 -19.40
CA LEU A 241 -0.97 3.82 -20.20
C LEU A 241 -2.12 4.59 -19.54
N THR A 242 -3.13 3.88 -19.01
CA THR A 242 -4.23 4.51 -18.28
C THR A 242 -3.72 5.26 -17.03
N GLY A 243 -2.80 4.67 -16.27
CA GLY A 243 -2.16 5.33 -15.13
C GLY A 243 -1.44 6.62 -15.53
N LEU A 244 -0.71 6.60 -16.63
CA LEU A 244 -0.01 7.77 -17.19
C LEU A 244 -1.00 8.86 -17.66
N VAL A 245 -2.11 8.48 -18.31
CA VAL A 245 -3.14 9.43 -18.74
C VAL A 245 -3.84 10.06 -17.54
N ILE A 246 -4.16 9.30 -16.49
CA ILE A 246 -4.74 9.84 -15.24
C ILE A 246 -3.78 10.84 -14.60
N MET A 247 -2.49 10.51 -14.52
CA MET A 247 -1.49 11.43 -13.98
C MET A 247 -1.40 12.71 -14.80
N THR A 248 -1.41 12.59 -16.12
CA THR A 248 -1.39 13.74 -17.05
C THR A 248 -2.62 14.62 -16.86
N ASP A 249 -3.82 14.04 -16.80
CA ASP A 249 -5.06 14.78 -16.56
C ASP A 249 -5.02 15.54 -15.24
N TRP A 250 -4.56 14.90 -14.16
CA TRP A 250 -4.48 15.56 -12.85
C TRP A 250 -3.53 16.76 -12.83
N ILE A 251 -2.42 16.70 -13.57
CA ILE A 251 -1.48 17.84 -13.70
C ILE A 251 -2.10 18.92 -14.57
N ALA A 252 -2.56 18.57 -15.77
CA ALA A 252 -3.13 19.53 -16.74
C ALA A 252 -4.50 20.10 -16.29
N SER A 253 -5.11 19.49 -15.27
CA SER A 253 -6.38 19.93 -14.68
C SER A 253 -6.23 20.79 -13.45
N ASP A 254 -5.04 20.90 -12.88
CA ASP A 254 -4.76 21.73 -11.73
C ASP A 254 -4.73 23.21 -12.12
N GLN A 255 -5.67 24.00 -11.56
CA GLN A 255 -5.82 25.42 -11.93
C GLN A 255 -4.72 26.31 -11.32
N ASP A 256 -4.04 25.86 -10.28
CA ASP A 256 -2.89 26.56 -9.70
C ASP A 256 -1.67 26.43 -10.64
N ILE A 257 -1.60 25.33 -11.40
CA ILE A 257 -0.55 25.03 -12.38
C ILE A 257 -0.93 25.53 -13.77
N PHE A 258 -2.16 25.23 -14.23
CA PHE A 258 -2.70 25.61 -15.52
C PHE A 258 -3.89 26.57 -15.34
N PRO A 259 -3.67 27.88 -15.13
CA PRO A 259 -4.76 28.82 -14.86
C PRO A 259 -5.72 28.94 -16.05
N LEU A 260 -7.01 29.18 -15.72
CA LEU A 260 -8.03 29.51 -16.70
C LEU A 260 -7.70 30.85 -17.38
N VAL A 261 -8.27 31.07 -18.57
CA VAL A 261 -8.13 32.31 -19.31
C VAL A 261 -9.43 33.12 -19.23
N SER A 262 -9.36 34.45 -19.39
CA SER A 262 -10.54 35.31 -19.35
C SER A 262 -11.52 34.96 -20.47
N LEU A 263 -12.82 34.89 -20.13
CA LEU A 263 -13.89 34.67 -21.10
C LEU A 263 -14.13 35.91 -21.96
N PHE A 264 -13.86 37.11 -21.43
CA PHE A 264 -14.14 38.43 -22.03
C PHE A 264 -12.88 39.25 -22.37
N GLY A 265 -11.70 38.62 -22.33
CA GLY A 265 -10.45 39.34 -22.55
C GLY A 265 -10.32 39.84 -24.00
N GLU A 266 -9.60 40.94 -24.19
CA GLU A 266 -9.27 41.51 -25.51
C GLU A 266 -8.40 40.58 -26.37
N ASP A 267 -8.00 39.43 -25.84
CA ASP A 267 -7.16 38.43 -26.51
C ASP A 267 -7.96 37.48 -27.45
N GLU A 268 -9.12 37.88 -27.94
CA GLU A 268 -9.81 37.12 -28.99
C GLU A 268 -9.00 36.96 -30.30
N GLY A 269 -7.90 37.72 -30.43
CA GLY A 269 -6.91 37.60 -31.48
C GLY A 269 -5.51 37.24 -31.02
N GLY A 270 -5.25 37.24 -29.73
CA GLY A 270 -3.94 36.86 -29.17
C GLY A 270 -3.80 35.33 -29.13
N ARG A 271 -2.81 34.82 -29.84
CA ARG A 271 -2.41 33.41 -29.80
C ARG A 271 -1.96 33.08 -28.38
N ILE A 272 -2.64 32.15 -27.72
CA ILE A 272 -2.12 31.58 -26.48
C ILE A 272 -0.82 30.86 -26.83
N ASP A 273 0.27 31.32 -26.28
CA ASP A 273 1.57 30.62 -26.40
C ASP A 273 1.53 29.33 -25.57
N LEU A 274 1.13 28.25 -26.24
CA LEU A 274 0.95 26.93 -25.62
C LEU A 274 2.27 26.33 -25.11
N GLU A 275 3.39 26.63 -25.76
CA GLU A 275 4.69 26.13 -25.35
C GLU A 275 5.16 26.79 -24.05
N THR A 276 5.16 28.13 -24.01
CA THR A 276 5.49 28.88 -22.79
C THR A 276 4.54 28.55 -21.65
N ARG A 277 3.23 28.40 -21.95
CA ARG A 277 2.24 28.00 -20.95
C ARG A 277 2.57 26.65 -20.32
N CYS A 278 2.86 25.65 -21.16
CA CYS A 278 3.20 24.31 -20.67
C CYS A 278 4.56 24.28 -19.94
N ALA A 279 5.55 25.04 -20.40
CA ALA A 279 6.85 25.11 -19.72
C ALA A 279 6.71 25.70 -18.30
N ARG A 280 6.02 26.84 -18.16
CA ARG A 280 5.77 27.46 -16.84
C ARG A 280 4.99 26.54 -15.90
N ALA A 281 3.99 25.84 -16.43
CA ALA A 281 3.18 24.92 -15.66
C ALA A 281 4.01 23.73 -15.16
N TRP A 282 4.88 23.19 -16.02
CA TRP A 282 5.77 22.10 -15.65
C TRP A 282 6.74 22.49 -14.53
N ASP A 283 7.35 23.67 -14.63
CA ASP A 283 8.23 24.19 -13.59
C ASP A 283 7.48 24.40 -12.27
N ALA A 284 6.24 24.92 -12.34
CA ALA A 284 5.38 25.10 -11.17
C ALA A 284 4.94 23.77 -10.52
N ALA A 285 4.77 22.70 -11.30
CA ALA A 285 4.42 21.39 -10.78
C ALA A 285 5.53 20.76 -9.93
N SER A 286 6.79 21.19 -10.11
CA SER A 286 7.95 20.73 -9.35
C SER A 286 8.04 19.20 -9.22
N ILE A 287 7.77 18.49 -10.32
CA ILE A 287 7.84 17.03 -10.38
C ILE A 287 9.28 16.62 -10.60
N LEU A 288 9.84 15.89 -9.63
CA LEU A 288 11.18 15.36 -9.76
C LEU A 288 11.28 14.33 -10.90
N PRO A 289 12.41 14.30 -11.62
CA PRO A 289 12.65 13.29 -12.64
C PRO A 289 12.69 11.88 -12.03
N ALA A 290 12.61 10.87 -12.89
CA ALA A 290 12.87 9.50 -12.47
C ALA A 290 14.27 9.44 -11.85
N TRP A 291 14.35 8.89 -10.65
CA TRP A 291 15.63 8.65 -10.01
C TRP A 291 16.48 7.73 -10.90
N SER A 292 17.68 8.17 -11.23
CA SER A 292 18.61 7.35 -12.01
C SER A 292 19.99 7.53 -11.41
N GLU A 293 20.50 6.47 -10.84
CA GLU A 293 21.85 6.48 -10.33
C GLU A 293 22.87 6.26 -11.44
N SER A 294 24.01 6.94 -11.38
CA SER A 294 25.20 6.52 -12.13
C SER A 294 25.62 5.13 -11.63
N ARG A 295 26.31 4.34 -12.48
CA ARG A 295 26.76 3.00 -12.12
C ARG A 295 27.41 3.00 -10.73
N PRO A 296 26.86 2.29 -9.75
CA PRO A 296 27.43 2.29 -8.41
C PRO A 296 28.77 1.52 -8.36
N ASP A 297 29.72 2.03 -7.59
CA ASP A 297 30.96 1.34 -7.27
C ASP A 297 30.68 0.30 -6.18
N VAL A 298 30.42 -0.91 -6.59
CA VAL A 298 29.97 -1.99 -5.68
C VAL A 298 31.12 -2.75 -5.01
N LEU A 299 32.32 -2.62 -5.53
CA LEU A 299 33.48 -3.39 -5.01
C LEU A 299 34.48 -2.46 -4.33
N PRO A 300 35.00 -2.84 -3.16
CA PRO A 300 34.62 -4.05 -2.38
C PRO A 300 33.30 -3.88 -1.61
N PHE A 301 32.52 -4.95 -1.46
CA PHE A 301 31.22 -4.93 -0.76
C PHE A 301 31.31 -4.37 0.67
N ASP A 302 32.41 -4.65 1.39
CA ASP A 302 32.59 -4.15 2.76
C ASP A 302 32.54 -2.61 2.81
N GLN A 303 33.15 -1.95 1.83
CA GLN A 303 33.13 -0.50 1.71
C GLN A 303 31.75 0.02 1.30
N PHE A 304 31.13 -0.61 0.31
CA PHE A 304 29.81 -0.27 -0.17
C PHE A 304 28.76 -0.26 0.97
N PHE A 305 28.71 -1.36 1.77
CA PHE A 305 27.79 -1.43 2.90
C PHE A 305 28.14 -0.41 4.02
N ALA A 306 29.42 -0.17 4.26
CA ALA A 306 29.84 0.81 5.28
C ALA A 306 29.39 2.23 4.90
N GLU A 307 29.46 2.59 3.62
CA GLU A 307 29.05 3.90 3.11
C GLU A 307 27.51 4.05 3.18
N ARG A 308 26.75 3.02 2.75
CA ARG A 308 25.29 3.09 2.68
C ARG A 308 24.60 3.04 4.05
N PHE A 309 25.16 2.33 5.02
CA PHE A 309 24.49 2.06 6.30
C PHE A 309 25.24 2.59 7.53
N ALA A 310 26.24 3.42 7.38
CA ALA A 310 27.07 3.95 8.47
C ALA A 310 27.52 2.86 9.45
N LEU A 311 27.99 1.74 8.95
CA LEU A 311 28.43 0.65 9.79
C LEU A 311 29.56 1.11 10.73
N PRO A 312 29.61 0.62 12.00
CA PRO A 312 30.68 0.91 12.91
C PRO A 312 32.05 0.55 12.30
N LYS A 313 33.06 1.34 12.61
CA LYS A 313 34.41 1.13 12.08
C LYS A 313 34.88 -0.30 12.31
N GLY A 314 35.20 -1.02 11.24
CA GLY A 314 35.63 -2.43 11.27
C GLY A 314 34.50 -3.46 11.26
N ALA A 315 33.24 -3.06 11.28
CA ALA A 315 32.12 -3.96 11.02
C ALA A 315 32.10 -4.40 9.55
N LYS A 316 31.73 -5.65 9.32
CA LYS A 316 31.61 -6.24 7.99
C LYS A 316 30.16 -6.57 7.67
N PRO A 317 29.76 -6.50 6.40
CA PRO A 317 28.44 -6.99 6.00
C PRO A 317 28.33 -8.50 6.27
N ARG A 318 27.13 -8.94 6.55
CA ARG A 318 26.83 -10.34 6.82
C ARG A 318 26.78 -11.17 5.56
N PRO A 319 26.99 -12.49 5.62
CA PRO A 319 27.00 -13.36 4.44
C PRO A 319 25.74 -13.21 3.56
N ILE A 320 24.56 -13.11 4.15
CA ILE A 320 23.29 -12.94 3.43
C ILE A 320 23.20 -11.60 2.70
N GLN A 321 23.75 -10.53 3.28
CA GLN A 321 23.81 -9.21 2.68
C GLN A 321 24.69 -9.20 1.44
N VAL A 322 25.88 -9.79 1.56
CA VAL A 322 26.84 -9.92 0.43
C VAL A 322 26.25 -10.81 -0.67
N ALA A 323 25.58 -11.91 -0.30
CA ALA A 323 24.95 -12.79 -1.29
C ALA A 323 23.82 -12.09 -2.04
N ALA A 324 22.93 -11.34 -1.36
CA ALA A 324 21.85 -10.59 -1.99
C ALA A 324 22.40 -9.51 -2.95
N ALA A 325 23.41 -8.75 -2.52
CA ALA A 325 24.07 -7.75 -3.37
C ALA A 325 24.71 -8.39 -4.61
N ARG A 326 25.38 -9.54 -4.45
CA ARG A 326 25.99 -10.27 -5.56
C ARG A 326 24.95 -10.75 -6.55
N VAL A 327 23.87 -11.39 -6.08
CA VAL A 327 22.75 -11.82 -6.94
C VAL A 327 22.20 -10.63 -7.71
N ALA A 328 21.87 -9.53 -7.05
CA ALA A 328 21.34 -8.34 -7.71
C ALA A 328 22.30 -7.75 -8.76
N TRP A 329 23.61 -7.83 -8.49
CA TRP A 329 24.66 -7.36 -9.42
C TRP A 329 24.82 -8.27 -10.64
N GLU A 330 24.66 -9.59 -10.48
CA GLU A 330 24.94 -10.58 -11.52
C GLU A 330 23.70 -10.97 -12.35
N LEU A 331 22.48 -10.66 -11.90
CA LEU A 331 21.25 -11.00 -12.63
C LEU A 331 21.22 -10.40 -14.04
N ASP A 332 20.96 -11.24 -15.04
CA ASP A 332 20.87 -10.84 -16.44
C ASP A 332 19.52 -10.17 -16.76
N GLU A 333 18.45 -10.61 -16.10
CA GLU A 333 17.09 -10.15 -16.32
C GLU A 333 16.36 -9.86 -15.00
N PRO A 334 15.37 -8.92 -15.00
CA PRO A 334 14.52 -8.67 -13.84
C PRO A 334 13.84 -9.96 -13.36
N GLY A 335 13.83 -10.16 -12.05
CA GLY A 335 13.31 -11.38 -11.46
C GLY A 335 12.76 -11.19 -10.05
N ILE A 336 12.33 -12.28 -9.43
CA ILE A 336 11.93 -12.33 -8.04
C ILE A 336 13.08 -12.90 -7.19
N MET A 337 13.32 -12.32 -6.02
CA MET A 337 14.31 -12.76 -5.04
C MET A 337 13.60 -12.95 -3.69
N VAL A 338 13.72 -14.12 -3.10
CA VAL A 338 13.21 -14.45 -1.75
C VAL A 338 14.38 -14.60 -0.82
N ILE A 339 14.46 -13.76 0.22
CA ILE A 339 15.51 -13.75 1.24
C ILE A 339 14.94 -14.32 2.52
N GLU A 340 15.33 -15.55 2.84
CA GLU A 340 14.93 -16.27 4.06
C GLU A 340 16.09 -16.24 5.06
N ALA A 341 15.92 -15.49 6.13
CA ALA A 341 16.95 -15.38 7.17
C ALA A 341 16.34 -15.06 8.54
N PRO A 342 16.98 -15.50 9.63
CA PRO A 342 16.49 -15.22 10.98
C PRO A 342 16.43 -13.71 11.25
N MET A 343 15.67 -13.38 12.30
CA MET A 343 15.66 -12.00 12.78
C MET A 343 17.05 -11.54 13.17
N GLY A 344 17.39 -10.29 12.83
CA GLY A 344 18.70 -9.72 13.17
C GLY A 344 19.81 -10.04 12.17
N GLU A 345 19.58 -10.80 11.10
CA GLU A 345 20.58 -11.06 10.03
C GLU A 345 20.76 -9.90 9.04
N GLY A 346 20.02 -8.80 9.21
CA GLY A 346 20.14 -7.63 8.35
C GLY A 346 19.45 -7.79 7.00
N LYS A 347 18.29 -8.44 6.99
CA LYS A 347 17.43 -8.61 5.79
C LYS A 347 17.10 -7.27 5.13
N THR A 348 16.81 -6.25 5.93
CA THR A 348 16.46 -4.91 5.43
C THR A 348 17.60 -4.29 4.64
N GLU A 349 18.83 -4.29 5.20
CA GLU A 349 19.99 -3.76 4.51
C GLU A 349 20.30 -4.57 3.24
N ALA A 350 20.11 -5.89 3.29
CA ALA A 350 20.24 -6.75 2.11
C ALA A 350 19.24 -6.37 1.02
N ALA A 351 17.97 -6.13 1.39
CA ALA A 351 16.92 -5.75 0.46
C ALA A 351 17.10 -4.34 -0.11
N LEU A 352 17.48 -3.35 0.70
CA LEU A 352 17.74 -1.99 0.22
C LEU A 352 18.92 -1.97 -0.74
N THR A 353 20.02 -2.68 -0.41
CA THR A 353 21.17 -2.81 -1.31
C THR A 353 20.79 -3.50 -2.62
N ALA A 354 20.10 -4.64 -2.55
CA ALA A 354 19.65 -5.32 -3.75
C ALA A 354 18.66 -4.45 -4.56
N GLY A 355 17.78 -3.71 -3.88
CA GLY A 355 16.84 -2.78 -4.49
C GLY A 355 17.54 -1.65 -5.25
N GLU A 356 18.56 -1.02 -4.67
CA GLU A 356 19.42 -0.02 -5.31
C GLU A 356 20.06 -0.57 -6.58
N LEU A 357 20.72 -1.71 -6.50
CA LEU A 357 21.42 -2.34 -7.62
C LEU A 357 20.46 -2.76 -8.74
N LEU A 358 19.29 -3.31 -8.41
CA LEU A 358 18.29 -3.71 -9.38
C LEU A 358 17.62 -2.51 -10.04
N ALA A 359 17.34 -1.43 -9.28
CA ALA A 359 16.77 -0.21 -9.82
C ALA A 359 17.72 0.43 -10.84
N TRP A 360 19.00 0.58 -10.48
CA TRP A 360 20.02 1.04 -11.41
C TRP A 360 20.10 0.16 -12.66
N ARG A 361 20.27 -1.16 -12.47
CA ARG A 361 20.53 -2.10 -13.57
C ARG A 361 19.42 -2.11 -14.62
N TYR A 362 18.18 -2.07 -14.17
CA TYR A 362 17.02 -2.18 -15.04
C TYR A 362 16.32 -0.85 -15.34
N GLY A 363 16.85 0.26 -14.84
CA GLY A 363 16.34 1.60 -15.12
C GLY A 363 14.96 1.85 -14.52
N LEU A 364 14.78 1.48 -13.24
CA LEU A 364 13.61 1.79 -12.44
C LEU A 364 13.85 3.10 -11.68
N SER A 365 12.78 3.78 -11.25
CA SER A 365 12.89 5.09 -10.63
C SER A 365 12.99 5.05 -9.11
N GLY A 366 13.26 3.88 -8.49
CA GLY A 366 13.44 3.78 -7.04
C GLY A 366 12.94 2.48 -6.44
N VAL A 367 12.56 2.53 -5.15
CA VAL A 367 12.19 1.34 -4.36
C VAL A 367 10.91 1.59 -3.58
N CYS A 368 10.02 0.61 -3.57
CA CYS A 368 8.83 0.56 -2.72
C CYS A 368 9.03 -0.51 -1.63
N VAL A 369 9.03 -0.12 -0.36
CA VAL A 369 9.18 -1.05 0.78
C VAL A 369 7.83 -1.19 1.48
N ALA A 370 7.27 -2.39 1.44
CA ALA A 370 5.96 -2.72 2.00
C ALA A 370 6.10 -3.58 3.26
N LEU A 371 5.45 -3.16 4.35
CA LEU A 371 5.54 -3.78 5.66
C LEU A 371 4.15 -4.22 6.19
N PRO A 372 4.08 -5.20 7.09
CA PRO A 372 2.80 -5.75 7.56
C PRO A 372 1.98 -4.78 8.40
N THR A 373 2.60 -3.86 9.14
CA THR A 373 1.93 -2.95 10.08
C THR A 373 2.36 -1.50 9.96
N MET A 374 1.52 -0.56 10.37
CA MET A 374 1.86 0.88 10.38
C MET A 374 3.07 1.17 11.27
N ALA A 375 3.17 0.56 12.46
CA ALA A 375 4.28 0.79 13.39
C ALA A 375 5.64 0.36 12.80
N THR A 376 5.69 -0.79 12.10
CA THR A 376 6.89 -1.21 11.36
C THR A 376 7.20 -0.28 10.20
N THR A 377 6.17 0.24 9.55
CA THR A 377 6.30 1.18 8.43
C THR A 377 6.91 2.51 8.89
N ASP A 378 6.45 3.05 10.02
CA ASP A 378 7.02 4.26 10.62
C ASP A 378 8.50 4.07 10.99
N ALA A 379 8.84 2.98 11.67
CA ALA A 379 10.23 2.68 12.04
C ALA A 379 11.13 2.41 10.82
N MET A 380 10.58 1.89 9.74
CA MET A 380 11.32 1.66 8.50
C MET A 380 11.55 2.95 7.72
N PHE A 381 10.62 3.91 7.83
CA PHE A 381 10.72 5.19 7.15
C PHE A 381 12.01 5.93 7.51
N ASP A 382 12.31 6.05 8.80
CA ASP A 382 13.55 6.68 9.29
C ASP A 382 14.81 5.97 8.77
N ARG A 383 14.77 4.64 8.66
CA ARG A 383 15.89 3.84 8.14
C ARG A 383 16.08 4.03 6.65
N VAL A 384 14.99 4.08 5.89
CA VAL A 384 15.04 4.31 4.44
C VAL A 384 15.52 5.73 4.15
N GLU A 385 15.02 6.75 4.87
CA GLU A 385 15.50 8.12 4.73
C GLU A 385 17.01 8.21 5.00
N SER A 386 17.50 7.64 6.12
CA SER A 386 18.92 7.62 6.45
C SER A 386 19.78 6.90 5.39
N TRP A 387 19.22 5.91 4.70
CA TRP A 387 19.87 5.25 3.57
C TRP A 387 19.86 6.16 2.33
N LEU A 388 18.74 6.83 2.01
CA LEU A 388 18.63 7.75 0.88
C LEU A 388 19.60 8.93 0.97
N GLU A 389 19.80 9.49 2.18
CA GLU A 389 20.78 10.54 2.43
C GLU A 389 22.23 10.12 2.10
N ARG A 390 22.48 8.81 2.00
CA ARG A 390 23.82 8.24 1.71
C ARG A 390 23.95 7.72 0.28
N LEU A 391 22.89 7.72 -0.49
CA LEU A 391 22.97 7.42 -1.92
C LEU A 391 23.77 8.52 -2.63
N PRO A 392 24.53 8.20 -3.67
CA PRO A 392 25.23 9.18 -4.47
C PRO A 392 24.30 10.28 -4.97
N HIS A 393 24.84 11.48 -5.05
CA HIS A 393 24.18 12.68 -5.52
C HIS A 393 25.09 13.44 -6.46
N ASP A 394 24.57 13.92 -7.60
CA ASP A 394 25.34 14.63 -8.59
C ASP A 394 25.48 16.13 -8.34
N GLY A 395 24.82 16.64 -7.29
CA GLY A 395 24.90 18.05 -6.89
C GLY A 395 24.00 19.01 -7.69
N SER A 396 23.10 18.49 -8.52
CA SER A 396 22.23 19.32 -9.38
C SER A 396 20.91 19.77 -8.71
N GLY A 397 20.73 19.50 -7.42
CA GLY A 397 19.52 19.78 -6.66
C GLY A 397 18.89 18.52 -6.05
N PRO A 398 17.73 18.59 -5.39
CA PRO A 398 17.08 17.41 -4.82
C PRO A 398 16.69 16.44 -5.95
N ASP A 399 17.08 15.18 -5.80
CA ASP A 399 16.87 14.12 -6.79
C ASP A 399 16.05 12.93 -6.24
N LYS A 400 15.69 12.94 -4.95
CA LYS A 400 15.02 11.85 -4.25
C LYS A 400 13.77 12.35 -3.53
N ASP A 401 12.60 11.90 -3.98
CA ASP A 401 11.38 12.10 -3.22
C ASP A 401 10.97 10.81 -2.49
N ILE A 402 10.61 10.96 -1.22
CA ILE A 402 10.17 9.86 -0.36
C ILE A 402 8.76 10.11 0.14
N TYR A 403 7.96 9.07 0.20
CA TYR A 403 6.60 9.13 0.70
C TYR A 403 6.31 8.00 1.70
N LEU A 404 5.63 8.36 2.80
CA LEU A 404 5.11 7.42 3.79
C LEU A 404 3.63 7.15 3.50
N ALA A 405 3.28 5.90 3.16
CA ALA A 405 1.94 5.55 2.69
C ALA A 405 1.25 4.54 3.62
N HIS A 406 0.54 5.03 4.61
CA HIS A 406 -0.41 4.27 5.44
C HIS A 406 -1.50 5.19 6.01
N GLY A 407 -2.55 4.61 6.58
CA GLY A 407 -3.73 5.35 7.03
C GLY A 407 -3.47 6.47 8.04
N LYS A 408 -2.35 6.43 8.77
CA LYS A 408 -1.95 7.39 9.80
C LYS A 408 -0.61 8.08 9.52
N ALA A 409 -0.10 8.04 8.30
CA ALA A 409 1.20 8.62 7.94
C ALA A 409 1.31 10.12 8.31
N GLN A 410 0.21 10.85 8.24
CA GLN A 410 0.17 12.26 8.62
C GLN A 410 0.41 12.52 10.12
N LEU A 411 0.36 11.50 10.96
CA LEU A 411 0.65 11.60 12.40
C LEU A 411 2.13 11.36 12.72
N ASN A 412 2.92 10.89 11.75
CA ASN A 412 4.35 10.71 11.91
C ASN A 412 5.06 12.07 11.96
N GLU A 413 5.66 12.42 13.09
CA GLU A 413 6.32 13.72 13.29
C GLU A 413 7.50 13.95 12.36
N HIS A 414 8.24 12.90 12.08
CA HIS A 414 9.40 12.96 11.21
C HIS A 414 8.98 13.26 9.76
N PHE A 415 8.00 12.52 9.24
CA PHE A 415 7.42 12.77 7.92
C PHE A 415 6.81 14.17 7.81
N GLN A 416 6.12 14.66 8.85
CA GLN A 416 5.63 16.04 8.91
C GLN A 416 6.76 17.07 8.91
N GLY A 417 7.90 16.73 9.52
CA GLY A 417 9.12 17.54 9.48
C GLY A 417 9.66 17.70 8.07
N LEU A 418 9.73 16.60 7.32
CA LEU A 418 10.14 16.58 5.90
C LEU A 418 9.22 17.43 5.03
N ILE A 419 7.91 17.25 5.14
CA ILE A 419 6.91 18.05 4.39
C ILE A 419 7.11 19.54 4.63
N ARG A 420 7.35 19.93 5.88
CA ARG A 420 7.58 21.36 6.22
C ARG A 420 8.87 21.88 5.60
N ARG A 421 9.96 21.12 5.64
CA ARG A 421 11.23 21.47 5.02
C ARG A 421 11.07 21.62 3.50
N SER A 422 10.49 20.64 2.84
CA SER A 422 10.25 20.65 1.39
C SER A 422 9.46 21.89 0.94
N ARG A 423 8.37 22.24 1.67
CA ARG A 423 7.57 23.45 1.36
C ARG A 423 8.31 24.75 1.60
N GLN A 424 9.25 24.79 2.53
CA GLN A 424 10.10 25.96 2.75
C GLN A 424 11.10 26.11 1.61
N THR A 425 11.73 25.04 1.19
CA THR A 425 12.68 25.02 0.04
C THR A 425 12.00 25.51 -1.24
N SER A 426 10.84 24.97 -1.59
CA SER A 426 10.06 25.40 -2.78
C SER A 426 9.65 26.88 -2.77
N ARG A 427 9.53 27.51 -1.60
CA ARG A 427 9.21 28.95 -1.47
C ARG A 427 10.44 29.85 -1.50
N PHE A 428 11.63 29.35 -1.26
CA PHE A 428 12.88 30.12 -1.15
C PHE A 428 13.81 30.01 -2.35
N GLU A 429 13.48 29.33 -3.42
CA GLU A 429 14.27 29.31 -4.67
C GLU A 429 14.36 30.66 -5.39
N VAL A 430 13.85 31.74 -4.76
CA VAL A 430 14.09 33.12 -5.20
C VAL A 430 15.18 33.74 -4.32
N GLY A 431 16.42 33.34 -4.57
CA GLY A 431 17.57 34.23 -4.39
C GLY A 431 18.17 34.40 -3.01
N VAL A 432 18.47 33.35 -2.23
CA VAL A 432 19.47 33.41 -1.16
C VAL A 432 20.23 32.07 -1.06
N ASP A 433 21.52 32.09 -1.43
CA ASP A 433 22.45 31.00 -1.13
C ASP A 433 22.63 30.85 0.39
N MET A 434 21.95 29.86 0.98
CA MET A 434 22.21 29.49 2.36
C MET A 434 23.32 28.43 2.39
N VAL A 435 24.52 28.88 2.58
CA VAL A 435 25.72 28.07 2.79
C VAL A 435 25.91 27.88 4.29
N ASP A 436 26.15 26.64 4.77
CA ASP A 436 26.45 26.37 6.17
C ASP A 436 27.86 26.88 6.54
N GLU A 437 28.20 26.87 7.87
CA GLU A 437 29.49 27.31 8.40
C GLU A 437 30.68 26.51 7.82
N ASN A 438 30.46 25.44 7.08
CA ASN A 438 31.45 24.59 6.41
C ASN A 438 31.45 24.73 4.89
N GLY A 439 30.71 25.68 4.31
CA GLY A 439 30.71 25.97 2.89
C GLY A 439 29.93 24.94 2.03
N ARG A 440 29.06 24.11 2.65
CA ARG A 440 28.19 23.19 1.92
C ARG A 440 26.83 23.83 1.74
N SER A 441 26.36 23.86 0.51
CA SER A 441 24.95 24.14 0.21
C SER A 441 24.11 23.03 0.87
N ARG A 442 23.28 23.38 1.84
CA ARG A 442 22.26 22.48 2.39
C ARG A 442 21.06 22.48 1.44
N ALA A 443 21.24 21.99 0.24
CA ALA A 443 20.11 21.43 -0.48
C ALA A 443 19.77 20.09 0.22
N ASP A 444 18.61 19.98 0.85
CA ASP A 444 18.13 18.70 1.35
C ASP A 444 17.95 17.77 0.13
N ASP A 445 18.81 16.77 -0.03
CA ASP A 445 18.81 15.86 -1.19
C ASP A 445 17.56 14.98 -1.23
N VAL A 446 16.85 14.87 -0.09
CA VAL A 446 15.63 14.07 0.09
C VAL A 446 14.48 14.99 0.47
N LEU A 447 13.40 14.96 -0.28
CA LEU A 447 12.22 15.77 -0.04
C LEU A 447 10.90 15.03 -0.27
N VAL A 448 9.79 15.66 0.10
CA VAL A 448 8.43 15.25 -0.25
C VAL A 448 7.92 16.20 -1.32
N SER A 449 7.71 15.69 -2.53
CA SER A 449 7.19 16.50 -3.64
C SER A 449 5.79 17.03 -3.30
N ASP A 450 5.58 18.34 -3.43
CA ASP A 450 4.28 18.96 -3.14
C ASP A 450 3.17 18.42 -4.04
N TRP A 451 3.43 18.20 -5.32
CA TRP A 451 2.44 17.62 -6.23
C TRP A 451 2.15 16.15 -5.90
N MET A 452 3.15 15.37 -5.49
CA MET A 452 2.98 13.97 -5.09
C MET A 452 2.31 13.84 -3.71
N PHE A 453 2.18 14.93 -2.95
CA PHE A 453 1.55 14.87 -1.64
C PHE A 453 0.06 14.53 -1.76
N GLY A 454 -0.35 13.45 -1.08
CA GLY A 454 -1.73 12.98 -1.02
C GLY A 454 -1.83 11.45 -1.11
N ARG A 455 -2.89 10.88 -0.54
CA ARG A 455 -3.06 9.42 -0.38
C ARG A 455 -2.92 8.64 -1.70
N LYS A 456 -3.41 9.19 -2.82
CA LYS A 456 -3.38 8.52 -4.13
C LYS A 456 -2.11 8.83 -4.91
N ARG A 457 -1.63 10.08 -4.85
CA ARG A 457 -0.45 10.55 -5.59
C ARG A 457 0.87 10.10 -4.96
N GLY A 458 0.93 10.01 -3.62
CA GLY A 458 2.15 9.68 -2.91
C GLY A 458 2.80 8.34 -3.28
N MET A 459 2.02 7.37 -3.73
CA MET A 459 2.58 6.11 -4.25
C MET A 459 3.40 6.29 -5.53
N LEU A 460 3.26 7.42 -6.24
CA LEU A 460 4.05 7.75 -7.45
C LEU A 460 5.46 8.27 -7.14
N SER A 461 5.74 8.67 -5.90
CA SER A 461 7.08 9.08 -5.44
C SER A 461 8.14 8.04 -5.77
N ASN A 462 9.38 8.47 -5.98
CA ASN A 462 10.48 7.58 -6.35
C ASN A 462 10.74 6.52 -5.27
N PHE A 463 10.70 6.92 -4.00
CA PHE A 463 10.83 6.01 -2.87
C PHE A 463 9.56 6.02 -2.03
N VAL A 464 9.07 4.84 -1.72
CA VAL A 464 7.84 4.69 -0.95
C VAL A 464 8.06 3.69 0.18
N VAL A 465 7.69 4.09 1.39
CA VAL A 465 7.57 3.17 2.53
C VAL A 465 6.09 3.07 2.89
N CYS A 466 5.52 1.87 2.83
CA CYS A 466 4.08 1.71 2.96
C CYS A 466 3.68 0.46 3.73
N THR A 467 2.43 0.39 4.14
CA THR A 467 1.87 -0.90 4.58
C THR A 467 1.62 -1.79 3.36
N VAL A 468 1.73 -3.11 3.56
CA VAL A 468 1.53 -4.10 2.48
C VAL A 468 0.17 -3.97 1.79
N ASP A 469 -0.86 -3.50 2.49
CA ASP A 469 -2.18 -3.26 1.90
C ASP A 469 -2.10 -2.34 0.69
N GLN A 470 -1.24 -1.31 0.75
CA GLN A 470 -1.04 -0.37 -0.35
C GLN A 470 -0.53 -1.06 -1.63
N VAL A 471 0.26 -2.10 -1.48
CA VAL A 471 0.80 -2.90 -2.58
C VAL A 471 -0.24 -3.93 -3.05
N LEU A 472 -0.89 -4.64 -2.12
CA LEU A 472 -1.92 -5.64 -2.43
C LEU A 472 -3.14 -5.05 -3.15
N MET A 473 -3.49 -3.79 -2.87
CA MET A 473 -4.53 -3.07 -3.62
C MET A 473 -4.21 -2.94 -5.12
N GLY A 474 -2.98 -3.19 -5.57
CA GLY A 474 -2.62 -3.32 -6.98
C GLY A 474 -3.28 -4.51 -7.69
N ALA A 475 -3.83 -5.47 -6.93
CA ALA A 475 -4.59 -6.62 -7.43
C ALA A 475 -6.11 -6.52 -7.15
N LEU A 476 -6.61 -5.34 -6.77
CA LEU A 476 -7.99 -5.12 -6.35
C LEU A 476 -8.75 -4.27 -7.37
N ASN A 477 -9.98 -4.68 -7.76
CA ASN A 477 -10.80 -3.87 -8.65
C ASN A 477 -11.39 -2.64 -7.93
N MET A 478 -10.62 -1.56 -7.94
CA MET A 478 -10.95 -0.29 -7.29
C MET A 478 -10.74 0.91 -8.21
N LYS A 479 -11.27 2.07 -7.83
CA LYS A 479 -11.04 3.32 -8.56
C LYS A 479 -9.54 3.70 -8.53
N HIS A 480 -9.03 4.19 -9.64
CA HIS A 480 -7.60 4.55 -9.83
C HIS A 480 -6.61 3.39 -9.65
N LEU A 481 -7.06 2.15 -9.88
CA LEU A 481 -6.19 0.97 -9.87
C LEU A 481 -4.96 1.16 -10.78
N SER A 482 -5.16 1.64 -12.00
CA SER A 482 -4.09 1.83 -12.99
C SER A 482 -3.00 2.80 -12.52
N LEU A 483 -3.36 3.83 -11.75
CA LEU A 483 -2.38 4.75 -11.15
C LEU A 483 -1.50 4.03 -10.13
N ARG A 484 -2.07 3.14 -9.31
CA ARG A 484 -1.34 2.32 -8.35
C ARG A 484 -0.45 1.29 -9.03
N GLN A 485 -0.95 0.66 -10.09
CA GLN A 485 -0.17 -0.27 -10.90
C GLN A 485 1.01 0.42 -11.58
N LEU A 486 0.82 1.62 -12.13
CA LEU A 486 1.90 2.47 -12.65
C LEU A 486 2.96 2.76 -11.56
N ALA A 487 2.50 3.13 -10.36
CA ALA A 487 3.41 3.41 -9.24
C ALA A 487 4.28 2.20 -8.87
N LEU A 488 3.74 1.00 -8.91
CA LEU A 488 4.48 -0.24 -8.65
C LEU A 488 5.38 -0.65 -9.82
N ALA A 489 4.93 -0.45 -11.06
CA ALA A 489 5.70 -0.77 -12.26
C ALA A 489 6.99 0.06 -12.40
N ASN A 490 7.04 1.24 -11.78
CA ASN A 490 8.18 2.15 -11.83
C ASN A 490 9.30 1.81 -10.84
N LYS A 491 9.11 0.89 -9.89
CA LYS A 491 9.99 0.68 -8.73
C LYS A 491 10.36 -0.78 -8.53
N VAL A 492 11.48 -1.03 -7.85
CA VAL A 492 11.72 -2.33 -7.22
C VAL A 492 10.73 -2.48 -6.05
N VAL A 493 10.03 -3.60 -5.99
CA VAL A 493 9.03 -3.86 -4.93
C VAL A 493 9.62 -4.80 -3.90
N VAL A 494 9.80 -4.29 -2.68
CA VAL A 494 10.24 -5.05 -1.51
C VAL A 494 9.04 -5.31 -0.60
N ILE A 495 8.78 -6.58 -0.28
CA ILE A 495 7.67 -6.99 0.59
C ILE A 495 8.25 -7.72 1.80
N ASP A 496 8.10 -7.13 2.98
CA ASP A 496 8.65 -7.68 4.21
C ASP A 496 7.65 -8.59 4.93
N GLU A 497 8.19 -9.55 5.70
CA GLU A 497 7.44 -10.53 6.51
C GLU A 497 6.34 -11.26 5.72
N CYS A 498 6.63 -11.67 4.48
CA CYS A 498 5.63 -12.26 3.57
C CYS A 498 5.01 -13.58 4.10
N HIS A 499 5.62 -14.23 5.07
CA HIS A 499 5.05 -15.39 5.78
C HIS A 499 3.87 -15.04 6.69
N ALA A 500 3.77 -13.78 7.14
CA ALA A 500 2.70 -13.34 8.05
C ALA A 500 1.34 -13.16 7.35
N TYR A 501 1.28 -13.32 6.00
CA TYR A 501 0.06 -13.13 5.25
C TYR A 501 -0.81 -14.39 5.28
N ASP A 502 -2.04 -14.21 5.73
CA ASP A 502 -3.00 -15.30 5.76
C ASP A 502 -3.42 -15.75 4.34
N LEU A 503 -4.16 -16.84 4.25
CA LEU A 503 -4.58 -17.41 2.97
C LEU A 503 -5.39 -16.41 2.11
N TYR A 504 -6.16 -15.52 2.73
CA TYR A 504 -6.93 -14.49 2.04
C TYR A 504 -6.03 -13.45 1.38
N MET A 505 -5.10 -12.86 2.13
CA MET A 505 -4.14 -11.89 1.63
C MET A 505 -3.22 -12.47 0.55
N ARG A 506 -2.85 -13.76 0.67
CA ARG A 506 -2.02 -14.45 -0.33
C ARG A 506 -2.69 -14.54 -1.70
N GLN A 507 -4.03 -14.59 -1.79
CA GLN A 507 -4.70 -14.55 -3.09
C GLN A 507 -4.38 -13.24 -3.83
N TYR A 508 -4.43 -12.10 -3.14
CA TYR A 508 -4.06 -10.79 -3.71
C TYR A 508 -2.58 -10.71 -4.05
N LEU A 509 -1.71 -11.23 -3.18
CA LEU A 509 -0.27 -11.26 -3.45
C LEU A 509 0.05 -12.10 -4.69
N ASN A 510 -0.54 -13.26 -4.85
CA ASN A 510 -0.33 -14.14 -5.99
C ASN A 510 -0.71 -13.48 -7.32
N VAL A 511 -1.88 -12.85 -7.39
CA VAL A 511 -2.30 -12.11 -8.59
C VAL A 511 -1.38 -10.91 -8.83
N LEU A 512 -1.01 -10.18 -7.79
CA LEU A 512 -0.08 -9.07 -7.92
C LEU A 512 1.28 -9.51 -8.46
N LEU A 513 1.82 -10.65 -7.98
CA LEU A 513 3.08 -11.20 -8.47
C LEU A 513 3.02 -11.56 -9.96
N GLN A 514 1.88 -12.05 -10.47
CA GLN A 514 1.69 -12.23 -11.91
C GLN A 514 1.81 -10.92 -12.68
N TRP A 515 1.16 -9.84 -12.19
CA TRP A 515 1.23 -8.53 -12.82
C TRP A 515 2.66 -7.96 -12.79
N LEU A 516 3.35 -8.06 -11.64
CA LEU A 516 4.74 -7.60 -11.50
C LEU A 516 5.68 -8.41 -12.41
N GLY A 517 5.47 -9.72 -12.51
CA GLY A 517 6.21 -10.58 -13.45
C GLY A 517 5.98 -10.18 -14.90
N TYR A 518 4.74 -9.90 -15.29
CA TYR A 518 4.40 -9.44 -16.64
C TYR A 518 5.10 -8.11 -16.99
N TRP A 519 5.09 -7.14 -16.07
CA TRP A 519 5.80 -5.87 -16.26
C TRP A 519 7.32 -6.02 -16.15
N ARG A 520 7.83 -7.18 -15.73
CA ARG A 520 9.26 -7.44 -15.44
C ARG A 520 9.80 -6.51 -14.36
N VAL A 521 9.01 -6.29 -13.32
CA VAL A 521 9.40 -5.53 -12.14
C VAL A 521 10.19 -6.44 -11.21
N PRO A 522 11.40 -6.07 -10.79
CA PRO A 522 12.13 -6.82 -9.76
C PRO A 522 11.37 -6.81 -8.44
N VAL A 523 11.21 -8.00 -7.83
CA VAL A 523 10.53 -8.20 -6.55
C VAL A 523 11.49 -8.81 -5.54
N ILE A 524 11.51 -8.28 -4.32
CA ILE A 524 12.28 -8.83 -3.20
C ILE A 524 11.30 -9.18 -2.08
N LEU A 525 11.20 -10.45 -1.74
CA LEU A 525 10.39 -10.94 -0.63
C LEU A 525 11.29 -11.25 0.56
N LEU A 526 10.95 -10.73 1.74
CA LEU A 526 11.68 -11.00 2.98
C LEU A 526 10.86 -11.88 3.91
N SER A 527 11.51 -12.86 4.51
CA SER A 527 10.86 -13.74 5.47
C SER A 527 11.83 -14.24 6.53
N ALA A 528 11.29 -14.52 7.72
CA ALA A 528 12.02 -15.25 8.75
C ALA A 528 11.70 -16.75 8.74
N THR A 529 10.52 -17.14 8.28
CA THR A 529 9.99 -18.49 8.44
C THR A 529 9.03 -18.82 7.28
N LEU A 530 9.52 -19.04 6.05
CA LEU A 530 8.66 -19.30 4.90
C LEU A 530 8.56 -20.79 4.59
N PRO A 531 7.34 -21.38 4.54
CA PRO A 531 7.16 -22.73 4.05
C PRO A 531 7.59 -22.88 2.58
N THR A 532 8.25 -23.98 2.27
CA THR A 532 8.77 -24.24 0.91
C THR A 532 7.67 -24.20 -0.16
N SER A 533 6.48 -24.73 0.14
CA SER A 533 5.34 -24.70 -0.78
C SER A 533 4.90 -23.27 -1.10
N GLN A 534 4.83 -22.40 -0.09
CA GLN A 534 4.47 -20.99 -0.28
C GLN A 534 5.54 -20.22 -1.06
N ARG A 535 6.83 -20.46 -0.77
CA ARG A 535 7.93 -19.89 -1.56
C ARG A 535 7.81 -20.24 -3.03
N ASN A 536 7.61 -21.52 -3.32
CA ASN A 536 7.49 -22.02 -4.69
C ASN A 536 6.25 -21.46 -5.39
N GLU A 537 5.12 -21.37 -4.69
CA GLU A 537 3.89 -20.75 -5.21
C GLU A 537 4.14 -19.29 -5.62
N MET A 538 4.73 -18.47 -4.73
CA MET A 538 5.00 -17.05 -5.01
C MET A 538 5.96 -16.87 -6.20
N ILE A 539 7.03 -17.66 -6.27
CA ILE A 539 7.97 -17.63 -7.38
C ILE A 539 7.28 -18.09 -8.68
N GLY A 540 6.49 -19.16 -8.61
CA GLY A 540 5.75 -19.70 -9.75
C GLY A 540 4.78 -18.66 -10.33
N LYS A 541 4.03 -17.94 -9.48
CA LYS A 541 3.10 -16.88 -9.91
C LYS A 541 3.81 -15.70 -10.58
N TYR A 542 4.97 -15.29 -10.09
CA TYR A 542 5.78 -14.27 -10.76
C TYR A 542 6.28 -14.74 -12.13
N LEU A 543 6.82 -15.97 -12.21
CA LEU A 543 7.33 -16.54 -13.45
C LEU A 543 6.22 -16.76 -14.48
N GLU A 544 5.01 -17.15 -14.03
CA GLU A 544 3.84 -17.27 -14.89
C GLU A 544 3.55 -15.93 -15.60
N GLY A 545 3.48 -14.83 -14.85
CA GLY A 545 3.31 -13.49 -15.42
C GLY A 545 4.44 -13.10 -16.38
N ARG A 546 5.69 -13.41 -16.03
CA ARG A 546 6.86 -13.10 -16.85
C ARG A 546 6.84 -13.83 -18.20
N ARG A 547 6.50 -15.12 -18.23
CA ARG A 547 6.37 -15.89 -19.48
C ARG A 547 5.37 -15.25 -20.44
N LEU A 548 4.24 -14.78 -19.94
CA LEU A 548 3.23 -14.07 -20.73
C LEU A 548 3.74 -12.77 -21.37
N SER A 549 4.79 -12.18 -20.84
CA SER A 549 5.40 -10.97 -21.42
C SER A 549 6.28 -11.24 -22.65
N VAL A 550 6.62 -12.50 -22.89
CA VAL A 550 7.55 -12.93 -23.97
C VAL A 550 6.82 -13.64 -25.10
N THR A 551 5.78 -14.40 -24.78
CA THR A 551 5.03 -15.20 -25.75
C THR A 551 4.05 -14.35 -26.54
N SER A 552 4.04 -14.51 -27.88
CA SER A 552 2.94 -14.04 -28.71
C SER A 552 1.67 -14.80 -28.30
N ALA A 553 0.50 -14.16 -28.35
CA ALA A 553 -0.76 -14.77 -27.94
C ALA A 553 -1.15 -16.06 -28.69
N GLU A 554 -0.46 -16.38 -29.77
CA GLU A 554 -0.66 -17.60 -30.57
C GLU A 554 0.14 -18.80 -30.04
N GLU A 555 1.20 -18.57 -29.25
CA GLU A 555 2.07 -19.59 -28.68
C GLU A 555 1.78 -19.93 -27.22
N ALA A 556 0.90 -19.18 -26.56
CA ALA A 556 0.46 -19.45 -25.19
C ALA A 556 -0.56 -20.60 -25.15
N GLN A 557 -0.15 -21.80 -25.57
CA GLN A 557 -0.87 -23.03 -25.23
C GLN A 557 -0.46 -23.44 -23.81
N PRO A 558 -1.38 -23.92 -22.97
CA PRO A 558 -1.02 -24.48 -21.68
C PRO A 558 -0.15 -25.72 -21.95
N GLU A 559 1.16 -25.60 -21.73
CA GLU A 559 1.98 -26.79 -21.55
C GLU A 559 1.37 -27.60 -20.41
N SER A 560 1.31 -28.89 -20.60
CA SER A 560 0.67 -29.85 -19.71
C SER A 560 1.06 -29.59 -18.24
N GLU A 561 0.12 -29.72 -17.30
CA GLU A 561 0.27 -29.59 -15.85
C GLU A 561 1.45 -30.35 -15.21
N ASN A 562 2.26 -31.07 -16.00
CA ASN A 562 3.33 -31.94 -15.56
C ASN A 562 4.75 -31.42 -15.81
N ASP A 563 4.94 -30.29 -16.51
CA ASP A 563 6.25 -29.68 -16.71
C ASP A 563 6.40 -28.37 -15.95
N ASP A 564 6.12 -28.34 -14.65
CA ASP A 564 6.71 -27.37 -13.75
C ASP A 564 8.22 -27.62 -13.77
N PRO A 565 9.08 -26.67 -14.24
CA PRO A 565 10.52 -26.83 -14.13
C PRO A 565 10.79 -26.93 -12.64
N ALA A 566 10.91 -28.15 -12.18
CA ALA A 566 11.05 -28.50 -10.79
C ALA A 566 12.08 -27.58 -10.18
N LEU A 567 11.59 -26.66 -9.33
CA LEU A 567 12.40 -26.06 -8.29
C LEU A 567 13.03 -27.28 -7.59
N SER A 568 14.28 -27.60 -7.95
CA SER A 568 14.86 -28.87 -7.61
C SER A 568 14.85 -28.97 -6.09
N SER A 569 14.07 -29.90 -5.59
CA SER A 569 13.86 -30.22 -4.17
C SER A 569 15.12 -30.67 -3.42
N LYS A 570 16.29 -30.32 -3.93
CA LYS A 570 17.58 -30.57 -3.30
C LYS A 570 17.96 -29.57 -2.23
N ASP A 571 17.19 -28.49 -2.07
CA ASP A 571 17.41 -27.50 -1.00
C ASP A 571 16.91 -28.09 0.33
N GLY A 572 17.62 -29.11 0.78
CA GLY A 572 17.55 -29.61 2.15
C GLY A 572 17.77 -28.47 3.14
N ASP A 573 17.74 -28.69 4.39
CA ASP A 573 17.80 -27.84 5.58
C ASP A 573 18.62 -26.53 5.56
N ALA A 574 18.99 -25.99 4.39
CA ALA A 574 19.76 -24.77 4.22
C ALA A 574 19.03 -23.53 4.72
N TYR A 575 19.68 -22.81 5.63
CA TYR A 575 19.17 -21.57 6.19
C TYR A 575 20.30 -20.77 6.87
N PRO A 576 20.50 -19.47 6.61
CA PRO A 576 19.74 -18.62 5.69
C PRO A 576 19.86 -18.97 4.19
N LEU A 577 18.84 -18.62 3.42
CA LEU A 577 18.70 -19.00 2.01
C LEU A 577 18.25 -17.79 1.18
N ILE A 578 18.80 -17.65 -0.03
CA ILE A 578 18.27 -16.77 -1.06
C ILE A 578 17.80 -17.64 -2.22
N THR A 579 16.53 -17.58 -2.55
CA THR A 579 15.98 -18.18 -3.77
C THR A 579 15.62 -17.06 -4.75
N TYR A 580 16.07 -17.15 -5.99
CA TYR A 580 15.86 -16.10 -6.98
C TYR A 580 15.61 -16.67 -8.38
N SER A 581 14.90 -15.93 -9.21
CA SER A 581 14.76 -16.27 -10.63
C SER A 581 15.83 -15.59 -11.47
N ASN A 582 16.39 -16.31 -12.43
CA ASN A 582 17.18 -15.75 -13.53
C ASN A 582 16.61 -16.31 -14.84
N GLY A 583 15.95 -15.46 -15.61
CA GLY A 583 15.06 -15.94 -16.65
C GLY A 583 13.88 -16.71 -16.07
N ASP A 584 13.53 -17.85 -16.68
CA ASP A 584 12.43 -18.71 -16.22
C ASP A 584 12.88 -19.80 -15.23
N ALA A 585 14.17 -19.81 -14.87
CA ALA A 585 14.72 -20.76 -13.93
C ALA A 585 14.87 -20.15 -12.53
N ALA A 586 14.44 -20.89 -11.52
CA ALA A 586 14.73 -20.55 -10.13
C ALA A 586 16.04 -21.20 -9.66
N ARG A 587 16.80 -20.45 -8.85
CA ARG A 587 18.09 -20.87 -8.29
C ARG A 587 18.14 -20.52 -6.81
N SER A 588 18.93 -21.23 -6.03
CA SER A 588 19.11 -20.98 -4.61
C SER A 588 20.59 -20.81 -4.25
N ILE A 589 20.86 -19.94 -3.29
CA ILE A 589 22.18 -19.73 -2.68
C ILE A 589 22.04 -19.87 -1.17
N GLU A 590 22.75 -20.84 -0.61
CA GLU A 590 22.88 -21.02 0.84
C GLU A 590 23.90 -20.05 1.40
N THR A 591 23.62 -19.50 2.58
CA THR A 591 24.57 -18.67 3.31
C THR A 591 24.74 -19.19 4.74
N LYS A 592 25.85 -18.81 5.36
CA LYS A 592 26.04 -19.13 6.78
C LYS A 592 25.35 -18.08 7.65
N PRO A 593 24.62 -18.49 8.71
CA PRO A 593 24.12 -17.53 9.66
C PRO A 593 25.31 -16.81 10.32
N SER A 594 25.21 -15.49 10.44
CA SER A 594 26.23 -14.68 11.10
C SER A 594 25.91 -14.47 12.58
N GLY A 595 24.68 -14.81 12.96
CA GLY A 595 24.12 -14.55 14.26
C GLY A 595 24.54 -15.59 15.32
N ARG A 596 24.11 -15.30 16.51
CA ARG A 596 24.28 -16.13 17.71
C ARG A 596 23.37 -17.36 17.61
N VAL A 597 23.89 -18.50 18.06
CA VAL A 597 23.05 -19.68 18.33
C VAL A 597 22.53 -19.58 19.76
N VAL A 598 21.20 -19.61 19.88
CA VAL A 598 20.54 -19.63 21.20
C VAL A 598 19.73 -20.91 21.31
N SER A 599 20.10 -21.74 22.27
CA SER A 599 19.31 -22.92 22.62
C SER A 599 18.29 -22.51 23.69
N VAL A 600 17.01 -22.58 23.34
CA VAL A 600 15.89 -22.22 24.22
C VAL A 600 15.25 -23.50 24.74
N SER A 601 15.21 -23.65 26.07
CA SER A 601 14.45 -24.72 26.72
C SER A 601 12.96 -24.32 26.70
N VAL A 602 12.14 -25.12 26.05
CA VAL A 602 10.69 -24.88 25.92
C VAL A 602 9.94 -25.93 26.71
N SER A 603 9.05 -25.51 27.61
CA SER A 603 8.24 -26.40 28.44
C SER A 603 6.79 -25.98 28.47
N LEU A 604 5.87 -26.94 28.54
CA LEU A 604 4.45 -26.65 28.72
C LEU A 604 4.17 -26.39 30.21
N ILE A 605 3.24 -25.45 30.47
CA ILE A 605 2.75 -25.17 31.83
C ILE A 605 1.24 -25.09 31.84
N ASP A 606 0.66 -25.31 33.00
CA ASP A 606 -0.77 -25.10 33.24
C ASP A 606 -1.23 -23.70 32.84
N ASP A 607 -2.44 -23.57 32.29
CA ASP A 607 -2.97 -22.32 31.78
C ASP A 607 -3.40 -21.31 32.86
N SER A 608 -3.46 -21.70 34.16
CA SER A 608 -3.92 -20.79 35.20
C SER A 608 -3.02 -19.60 35.38
N VAL A 609 -3.59 -18.43 35.67
CA VAL A 609 -2.83 -17.20 35.87
C VAL A 609 -2.08 -17.27 37.23
N GLU A 610 -2.60 -18.04 38.19
CA GLU A 610 -1.97 -18.31 39.47
C GLU A 610 -0.66 -19.08 39.28
N THR A 611 -0.68 -20.18 38.52
CA THR A 611 0.53 -20.95 38.20
C THR A 611 1.55 -20.08 37.49
N LEU A 612 1.12 -19.22 36.54
CA LEU A 612 2.00 -18.23 35.90
C LEU A 612 2.63 -17.29 36.92
N ALA A 613 1.84 -16.74 37.83
CA ALA A 613 2.32 -15.79 38.83
C ALA A 613 3.31 -16.45 39.84
N GLU A 614 3.10 -17.70 40.21
CA GLU A 614 4.01 -18.50 41.05
C GLU A 614 5.33 -18.78 40.30
N LEU A 615 5.25 -19.22 39.04
CA LEU A 615 6.41 -19.45 38.19
C LEU A 615 7.27 -18.20 38.07
N LEU A 616 6.65 -17.06 37.74
CA LEU A 616 7.38 -15.80 37.62
C LEU A 616 7.99 -15.35 38.94
N ALA A 617 7.31 -15.56 40.08
CA ALA A 617 7.87 -15.23 41.38
C ALA A 617 9.10 -16.07 41.70
N ASP A 618 9.09 -17.35 41.37
CA ASP A 618 10.27 -18.23 41.54
C ASP A 618 11.41 -17.82 40.60
N ARG A 619 11.13 -17.70 39.30
CA ARG A 619 12.18 -17.46 38.29
C ARG A 619 12.80 -16.05 38.38
N LEU A 620 12.01 -15.06 38.75
CA LEU A 620 12.41 -13.67 38.86
C LEU A 620 12.86 -13.28 40.31
N ALA A 621 12.99 -14.22 41.22
CA ALA A 621 13.44 -13.95 42.58
C ALA A 621 14.82 -13.23 42.64
N GLY A 622 15.66 -13.45 41.63
CA GLY A 622 16.93 -12.74 41.45
C GLY A 622 16.85 -11.50 40.56
N GLY A 623 15.67 -11.04 40.21
CA GLY A 623 15.41 -10.01 39.19
C GLY A 623 15.36 -10.56 37.78
N GLY A 624 15.30 -9.65 36.77
CA GLY A 624 15.26 -9.97 35.36
C GLY A 624 14.04 -9.39 34.65
N CYS A 625 14.02 -9.51 33.31
CA CYS A 625 12.97 -8.99 32.44
C CYS A 625 12.22 -10.16 31.78
N ALA A 626 10.92 -10.32 32.09
CA ALA A 626 10.08 -11.37 31.53
C ALA A 626 9.07 -10.80 30.55
N GLY A 627 8.85 -11.51 29.43
CA GLY A 627 7.75 -11.25 28.49
C GLY A 627 6.65 -12.29 28.66
N VAL A 628 5.39 -11.87 28.67
CA VAL A 628 4.21 -12.75 28.66
C VAL A 628 3.37 -12.38 27.45
N ILE A 629 3.40 -13.23 26.41
CA ILE A 629 2.70 -12.99 25.15
C ILE A 629 1.41 -13.81 25.13
N CYS A 630 0.29 -13.10 25.12
CA CYS A 630 -1.06 -13.67 25.08
C CYS A 630 -1.68 -13.52 23.68
N ASP A 631 -2.51 -14.46 23.27
CA ASP A 631 -3.16 -14.42 21.95
C ASP A 631 -4.38 -13.49 21.89
N THR A 632 -4.93 -13.12 23.05
CA THR A 632 -6.06 -12.18 23.13
C THR A 632 -5.81 -11.06 24.13
N VAL A 633 -6.39 -9.89 23.84
CA VAL A 633 -6.27 -8.71 24.73
C VAL A 633 -6.87 -9.00 26.12
N GLY A 634 -8.00 -9.71 26.18
CA GLY A 634 -8.61 -10.05 27.47
C GLY A 634 -7.69 -10.87 28.38
N ARG A 635 -6.98 -11.86 27.81
CA ARG A 635 -6.00 -12.67 28.55
C ARG A 635 -4.80 -11.82 28.99
N ALA A 636 -4.33 -10.91 28.13
CA ALA A 636 -3.21 -10.01 28.48
C ALA A 636 -3.59 -9.06 29.63
N GLN A 637 -4.81 -8.51 29.63
CA GLN A 637 -5.33 -7.65 30.70
C GLN A 637 -5.53 -8.41 31.99
N GLU A 638 -5.99 -9.67 31.95
CA GLU A 638 -6.14 -10.54 33.12
C GLU A 638 -4.78 -10.86 33.73
N VAL A 639 -3.81 -11.25 32.91
CA VAL A 639 -2.43 -11.50 33.32
C VAL A 639 -1.82 -10.25 33.96
N GLU A 640 -1.96 -9.10 33.34
CA GLU A 640 -1.42 -7.84 33.88
C GLU A 640 -2.00 -7.55 35.26
N ARG A 641 -3.33 -7.62 35.44
CA ARG A 641 -3.97 -7.33 36.74
C ARG A 641 -3.49 -8.27 37.85
N THR A 642 -3.38 -9.56 37.54
CA THR A 642 -2.94 -10.56 38.53
C THR A 642 -1.46 -10.36 38.89
N LEU A 643 -0.61 -10.11 37.88
CA LEU A 643 0.81 -9.89 38.13
C LEU A 643 1.07 -8.55 38.81
N ALA A 644 0.33 -7.50 38.49
CA ALA A 644 0.45 -6.22 39.15
C ALA A 644 0.03 -6.27 40.64
N ALA A 645 -1.00 -7.02 40.94
CA ALA A 645 -1.39 -7.27 42.35
C ALA A 645 -0.29 -7.98 43.14
N ARG A 646 0.52 -8.84 42.49
CA ARG A 646 1.58 -9.60 43.16
C ARG A 646 2.93 -8.89 43.20
N PHE A 647 3.33 -8.25 42.07
CA PHE A 647 4.66 -7.66 41.91
C PHE A 647 4.67 -6.13 42.08
N GLY A 648 3.51 -5.51 42.02
CA GLY A 648 3.33 -4.07 42.07
C GLY A 648 3.23 -3.42 40.70
N ASP A 649 2.46 -2.34 40.64
CA ASP A 649 2.10 -1.63 39.40
C ASP A 649 3.28 -1.07 38.60
N LYS A 650 4.41 -0.77 39.27
CA LYS A 650 5.60 -0.22 38.63
C LYS A 650 6.47 -1.28 37.92
N VAL A 651 6.23 -2.55 38.20
CA VAL A 651 7.01 -3.67 37.70
C VAL A 651 6.34 -4.32 36.49
N VAL A 652 5.03 -4.12 36.33
CA VAL A 652 4.25 -4.77 35.28
C VAL A 652 3.80 -3.72 34.25
N MET A 653 4.08 -3.97 32.97
CA MET A 653 3.62 -3.16 31.85
C MET A 653 2.71 -4.00 30.95
N LEU A 654 1.73 -3.33 30.34
CA LEU A 654 0.81 -3.94 29.38
C LEU A 654 0.91 -3.24 28.03
N ASP A 655 0.92 -4.01 26.92
CA ASP A 655 0.85 -3.45 25.58
C ASP A 655 0.00 -4.32 24.63
N HIS A 656 -0.96 -3.66 23.95
CA HIS A 656 -1.87 -4.32 23.01
C HIS A 656 -2.61 -3.32 22.09
N SER A 657 -3.34 -3.82 21.13
CA SER A 657 -4.01 -3.03 20.05
C SER A 657 -5.23 -2.20 20.50
N ARG A 658 -5.68 -2.26 21.77
CA ARG A 658 -6.81 -1.47 22.29
C ARG A 658 -6.37 -0.24 23.08
N PHE A 659 -5.10 0.09 23.07
CA PHE A 659 -4.65 1.41 23.47
C PHE A 659 -4.93 2.40 22.35
N MET A 660 -5.20 3.67 22.70
CA MET A 660 -5.16 4.72 21.71
C MET A 660 -3.73 4.90 21.19
N ASP A 661 -3.59 5.45 19.99
CA ASP A 661 -2.30 5.47 19.31
C ASP A 661 -1.22 6.17 20.11
N ILE A 662 -1.51 7.34 20.71
CA ILE A 662 -0.52 8.08 21.50
C ILE A 662 -0.01 7.28 22.71
N ASP A 663 -0.88 6.56 23.41
CA ASP A 663 -0.49 5.73 24.56
C ASP A 663 0.32 4.51 24.10
N ARG A 664 -0.09 3.88 23.00
CA ARG A 664 0.64 2.75 22.43
C ARG A 664 2.04 3.15 21.96
N MET A 665 2.15 4.25 21.23
CA MET A 665 3.44 4.77 20.76
C MET A 665 4.40 5.05 21.93
N GLU A 666 3.87 5.61 23.01
CA GLU A 666 4.67 5.84 24.23
C GLU A 666 5.07 4.52 24.91
N ASN A 667 4.16 3.54 25.02
CA ASN A 667 4.49 2.22 25.57
C ASN A 667 5.59 1.54 24.75
N GLU A 668 5.45 1.51 23.43
CA GLU A 668 6.45 0.93 22.54
C GLU A 668 7.80 1.66 22.61
N ARG A 669 7.79 2.99 22.75
CA ARG A 669 9.01 3.78 22.95
C ARG A 669 9.70 3.42 24.26
N VAL A 670 8.95 3.36 25.37
CA VAL A 670 9.45 2.97 26.68
C VAL A 670 10.01 1.55 26.66
N LEU A 671 9.32 0.61 26.03
CA LEU A 671 9.80 -0.78 25.92
C LEU A 671 11.11 -0.87 25.13
N ARG A 672 11.26 -0.13 24.04
CA ARG A 672 12.54 -0.06 23.29
C ARG A 672 13.66 0.55 24.11
N ASP A 673 13.38 1.60 24.90
CA ASP A 673 14.36 2.25 25.75
C ASP A 673 14.83 1.35 26.91
N LEU A 674 13.93 0.52 27.46
CA LEU A 674 14.22 -0.38 28.59
C LEU A 674 14.78 -1.74 28.19
N LEU A 675 14.36 -2.28 27.04
CA LEU A 675 14.66 -3.66 26.63
C LEU A 675 15.44 -3.77 25.31
N GLY A 676 15.64 -2.66 24.59
CA GLY A 676 16.37 -2.65 23.32
C GLY A 676 17.86 -2.97 23.46
N SER A 677 18.55 -3.02 22.34
CA SER A 677 19.98 -3.36 22.25
C SER A 677 20.88 -2.44 23.09
N GLN A 678 20.49 -1.16 23.21
CA GLN A 678 21.25 -0.13 23.96
C GLN A 678 20.94 -0.11 25.47
N ALA A 679 19.93 -0.85 25.93
CA ALA A 679 19.57 -0.92 27.34
C ALA A 679 20.44 -1.96 28.08
N THR A 680 21.35 -1.50 28.91
CA THR A 680 22.25 -2.36 29.72
C THR A 680 22.09 -2.04 31.21
N THR A 681 22.44 -2.98 32.06
CA THR A 681 22.53 -2.75 33.51
C THR A 681 23.61 -1.73 33.83
N ALA A 682 24.71 -1.72 33.09
CA ALA A 682 25.83 -0.79 33.26
C ALA A 682 25.46 0.68 33.01
N ASN A 683 24.56 0.97 32.05
CA ASN A 683 24.11 2.34 31.78
C ASN A 683 22.80 2.71 32.54
N GLY A 684 22.33 1.79 33.39
CA GLY A 684 21.13 2.01 34.22
C GLY A 684 19.80 2.05 33.48
N LYS A 685 19.78 1.80 32.17
CA LYS A 685 18.53 1.81 31.38
C LYS A 685 17.74 0.51 31.56
N ARG A 686 18.43 -0.65 31.60
CA ARG A 686 17.76 -1.94 31.80
C ARG A 686 17.28 -2.07 33.25
N PRO A 687 16.01 -2.30 33.51
CA PRO A 687 15.50 -2.44 34.86
C PRO A 687 15.94 -3.74 35.50
N GLY A 688 16.11 -3.72 36.83
CA GLY A 688 16.45 -4.92 37.61
C GLY A 688 15.32 -5.95 37.67
N LEU A 689 14.07 -5.52 37.55
CA LEU A 689 12.89 -6.36 37.48
C LEU A 689 11.84 -5.66 36.61
N LEU A 690 11.34 -6.38 35.57
CA LEU A 690 10.25 -5.91 34.70
C LEU A 690 9.49 -7.12 34.13
N ILE A 691 8.18 -7.05 34.16
CA ILE A 691 7.30 -8.01 33.50
C ILE A 691 6.48 -7.25 32.45
N VAL A 692 6.50 -7.71 31.21
CA VAL A 692 5.73 -7.11 30.11
C VAL A 692 4.69 -8.12 29.66
N ALA A 693 3.43 -7.82 29.92
CA ALA A 693 2.30 -8.57 29.34
C ALA A 693 1.84 -7.90 28.07
N GLY A 694 1.48 -8.67 27.05
CA GLY A 694 0.96 -8.09 25.82
C GLY A 694 0.48 -9.13 24.82
N THR A 695 0.16 -8.64 23.64
CA THR A 695 -0.32 -9.50 22.56
C THR A 695 0.71 -9.56 21.40
N GLN A 696 0.25 -9.87 20.18
CA GLN A 696 1.08 -9.93 18.97
C GLN A 696 1.92 -8.65 18.74
N VAL A 697 1.63 -7.55 19.38
CA VAL A 697 2.43 -6.32 19.34
C VAL A 697 3.86 -6.58 19.82
N LEU A 698 4.05 -7.43 20.86
CA LEU A 698 5.35 -7.81 21.37
C LEU A 698 6.11 -8.81 20.46
N GLU A 699 5.38 -9.54 19.61
CA GLU A 699 5.92 -10.52 18.68
C GLU A 699 6.56 -9.88 17.46
N GLN A 700 5.95 -8.85 16.93
CA GLN A 700 6.37 -8.16 15.72
C GLN A 700 6.81 -6.74 16.07
N SER A 701 7.58 -6.10 15.22
CA SER A 701 7.88 -4.66 15.25
C SER A 701 8.88 -4.13 16.28
N LEU A 702 9.01 -4.74 17.45
CA LEU A 702 9.85 -4.21 18.51
C LEU A 702 11.22 -4.92 18.61
N ASP A 703 12.29 -4.15 18.70
CA ASP A 703 13.64 -4.68 18.98
C ASP A 703 13.85 -4.78 20.49
N ILE A 704 13.22 -5.77 21.12
CA ILE A 704 13.24 -6.01 22.57
C ILE A 704 13.82 -7.37 22.90
N ASP A 705 14.38 -7.48 24.10
CA ASP A 705 15.10 -8.64 24.60
C ASP A 705 14.65 -9.02 26.01
N PHE A 706 14.07 -10.22 26.14
CA PHE A 706 13.65 -10.78 27.41
C PHE A 706 14.67 -11.79 27.96
N ASP A 707 14.75 -11.88 29.28
CA ASP A 707 15.54 -12.91 29.98
C ASP A 707 14.74 -14.21 30.12
N LEU A 708 13.41 -14.10 30.20
CA LEU A 708 12.45 -15.19 30.29
C LEU A 708 11.24 -14.89 29.39
N LEU A 709 10.73 -15.89 28.72
CA LEU A 709 9.51 -15.76 27.91
C LEU A 709 8.44 -16.73 28.42
N VAL A 710 7.19 -16.24 28.48
CA VAL A 710 5.99 -17.06 28.56
C VAL A 710 5.11 -16.73 27.35
N THR A 711 4.53 -17.72 26.71
CA THR A 711 3.68 -17.49 25.54
C THR A 711 2.47 -18.39 25.54
N ASP A 712 1.33 -17.87 25.10
CA ASP A 712 0.22 -18.75 24.68
C ASP A 712 0.68 -19.58 23.49
N ILE A 713 0.10 -20.78 23.30
CA ILE A 713 0.37 -21.63 22.13
C ILE A 713 -0.17 -20.97 20.87
N ALA A 714 0.64 -20.91 19.83
CA ALA A 714 0.34 -20.29 18.55
C ALA A 714 0.84 -21.18 17.40
N PRO A 715 0.61 -20.85 16.14
CA PRO A 715 1.28 -21.50 15.01
C PRO A 715 2.81 -21.56 15.20
N VAL A 716 3.43 -22.62 14.73
CA VAL A 716 4.88 -22.90 14.98
C VAL A 716 5.76 -21.73 14.60
N ASP A 717 5.52 -21.12 13.46
CA ASP A 717 6.28 -19.97 12.96
C ASP A 717 6.19 -18.76 13.91
N LEU A 718 5.02 -18.48 14.47
CA LEU A 718 4.82 -17.43 15.46
C LEU A 718 5.49 -17.77 16.80
N VAL A 719 5.41 -19.02 17.26
CA VAL A 719 6.13 -19.44 18.45
C VAL A 719 7.63 -19.23 18.27
N LEU A 720 8.21 -19.62 17.12
CA LEU A 720 9.61 -19.41 16.81
C LEU A 720 10.00 -17.92 16.76
N GLN A 721 9.14 -17.06 16.25
CA GLN A 721 9.35 -15.60 16.28
C GLN A 721 9.35 -15.05 17.72
N ARG A 722 8.42 -15.53 18.57
CA ARG A 722 8.36 -15.18 20.00
C ARG A 722 9.62 -15.66 20.72
N LEU A 723 10.07 -16.88 20.45
CA LEU A 723 11.34 -17.40 20.98
C LEU A 723 12.54 -16.52 20.60
N GLY A 724 12.52 -15.95 19.40
CA GLY A 724 13.52 -15.00 18.93
C GLY A 724 13.57 -13.67 19.71
N ARG A 725 12.64 -13.42 20.65
CA ARG A 725 12.69 -12.30 21.61
C ARG A 725 13.41 -12.67 22.92
N THR A 726 13.70 -13.94 23.11
CA THR A 726 14.41 -14.43 24.30
C THR A 726 15.90 -14.44 24.01
N HIS A 727 16.70 -13.82 24.86
CA HIS A 727 18.15 -13.70 24.68
C HIS A 727 18.58 -13.16 23.31
N ARG A 728 17.80 -12.23 22.78
CA ARG A 728 18.02 -11.63 21.47
C ARG A 728 19.35 -10.88 21.38
N HIS A 729 19.68 -10.12 22.42
CA HIS A 729 20.94 -9.35 22.51
C HIS A 729 21.89 -9.97 23.52
N HIS A 730 23.21 -9.82 23.27
CA HIS A 730 24.21 -10.17 24.26
C HIS A 730 24.13 -9.25 25.49
N ARG A 731 24.08 -9.85 26.66
CA ARG A 731 24.04 -9.13 27.94
C ARG A 731 25.31 -9.46 28.76
N GLY A 732 26.38 -8.76 28.42
CA GLY A 732 27.70 -9.03 28.99
C GLY A 732 28.36 -10.31 28.46
N LYS A 733 29.60 -10.56 28.84
CA LYS A 733 30.36 -11.77 28.45
C LYS A 733 29.78 -13.00 29.13
N GLY A 734 29.28 -13.95 28.33
CA GLY A 734 28.63 -15.16 28.85
C GLY A 734 27.29 -14.87 29.58
N GLU A 735 26.60 -13.83 29.17
CA GLU A 735 25.28 -13.39 29.71
C GLU A 735 25.36 -12.97 31.21
N CYS A 736 26.54 -12.48 31.66
CA CYS A 736 26.75 -12.15 33.07
C CYS A 736 25.88 -11.00 33.59
N ASP A 737 25.34 -10.15 32.70
CA ASP A 737 24.43 -9.06 33.04
C ASP A 737 22.99 -9.54 33.29
N ARG A 738 22.69 -10.81 33.00
CA ARG A 738 21.43 -11.45 33.36
C ARG A 738 21.53 -12.09 34.74
N PRO A 739 20.41 -12.18 35.49
CA PRO A 739 20.38 -12.95 36.74
C PRO A 739 20.86 -14.38 36.51
N ALA A 740 21.55 -14.94 37.50
CA ALA A 740 22.19 -16.25 37.36
C ALA A 740 21.22 -17.37 36.97
N SER A 741 19.98 -17.32 37.47
CA SER A 741 18.89 -18.23 37.12
C SER A 741 18.37 -18.09 35.67
N LEU A 742 18.65 -16.96 35.00
CA LEU A 742 18.15 -16.61 33.69
C LEU A 742 19.25 -16.50 32.62
N ARG A 743 20.45 -17.00 32.87
CA ARG A 743 21.54 -17.04 31.87
C ARG A 743 21.32 -18.08 30.77
N THR A 744 20.45 -19.06 31.03
CA THR A 744 19.98 -20.00 30.00
C THR A 744 18.62 -19.53 29.48
N ALA A 745 18.45 -19.49 28.17
CA ALA A 745 17.18 -19.06 27.57
C ALA A 745 16.08 -20.08 27.84
N MET A 746 14.98 -19.62 28.39
CA MET A 746 13.82 -20.45 28.74
C MET A 746 12.52 -19.83 28.21
N CYS A 747 11.64 -20.68 27.74
CA CYS A 747 10.28 -20.30 27.36
C CYS A 747 9.28 -21.28 27.95
N TYR A 748 8.20 -20.76 28.50
CA TYR A 748 7.08 -21.54 28.95
C TYR A 748 5.87 -21.31 28.05
N VAL A 749 5.29 -22.40 27.53
CA VAL A 749 4.10 -22.38 26.68
C VAL A 749 2.89 -22.68 27.56
N ARG A 750 1.84 -21.89 27.40
CA ARG A 750 0.55 -22.06 28.08
C ARG A 750 -0.59 -22.04 27.08
N GLY A 751 -1.82 -22.27 27.55
CA GLY A 751 -3.00 -22.23 26.70
C GLY A 751 -3.58 -23.62 26.38
N VAL A 752 -2.98 -24.69 26.94
CA VAL A 752 -3.59 -26.02 26.95
C VAL A 752 -4.24 -26.21 28.31
N ALA A 753 -5.57 -26.39 28.33
CA ALA A 753 -6.32 -26.60 29.55
C ALA A 753 -6.20 -28.05 30.06
N SER A 754 -6.17 -29.02 29.15
CA SER A 754 -6.00 -30.45 29.48
C SER A 754 -5.62 -31.25 28.24
N PHE A 755 -5.11 -32.47 28.47
CA PHE A 755 -4.97 -33.50 27.44
C PHE A 755 -6.03 -34.55 27.66
N GLY A 756 -7.08 -34.57 26.85
CA GLY A 756 -8.10 -35.61 26.86
C GLY A 756 -7.66 -36.86 26.07
N GLY A 757 -8.48 -37.92 26.10
CA GLY A 757 -8.17 -39.15 25.35
C GLY A 757 -8.08 -38.97 23.83
N ASN A 758 -8.65 -37.88 23.27
CA ASN A 758 -8.71 -37.59 21.84
C ASN A 758 -7.81 -36.39 21.41
N GLY A 759 -7.01 -35.86 22.33
CA GLY A 759 -6.09 -34.76 22.02
C GLY A 759 -6.16 -33.57 22.98
N PRO A 760 -5.49 -32.45 22.63
CA PRO A 760 -5.42 -31.29 23.49
C PRO A 760 -6.74 -30.52 23.50
N GLU A 761 -7.12 -30.04 24.67
CA GLU A 761 -8.18 -29.05 24.89
C GLU A 761 -7.54 -27.70 25.14
N PHE A 762 -7.88 -26.70 24.33
CA PHE A 762 -7.28 -25.37 24.42
C PHE A 762 -8.11 -24.44 25.31
N ALA A 763 -7.43 -23.53 25.97
CA ALA A 763 -8.05 -22.51 26.79
C ALA A 763 -9.03 -21.64 25.99
N GLN A 764 -10.02 -21.11 26.67
CA GLN A 764 -11.10 -20.35 26.07
C GLN A 764 -10.57 -19.14 25.31
N GLY A 765 -11.02 -18.98 24.07
CA GLY A 765 -10.68 -17.84 23.22
C GLY A 765 -9.51 -18.08 22.28
N LEU A 766 -8.59 -19.00 22.54
CA LEU A 766 -7.44 -19.28 21.66
C LEU A 766 -7.88 -19.81 20.30
N THR A 767 -8.82 -20.72 20.28
CA THR A 767 -9.37 -21.31 19.03
C THR A 767 -10.20 -20.34 18.18
N ARG A 768 -10.45 -19.13 18.68
CA ARG A 768 -11.03 -18.02 17.89
C ARG A 768 -9.97 -17.27 17.10
N VAL A 769 -8.73 -17.25 17.60
CA VAL A 769 -7.59 -16.58 16.95
C VAL A 769 -6.95 -17.52 15.93
N TYR A 770 -6.63 -18.74 16.35
CA TYR A 770 -6.04 -19.76 15.49
C TYR A 770 -6.93 -21.00 15.47
N ASP A 771 -7.03 -21.67 14.33
CA ASP A 771 -7.84 -22.89 14.26
C ASP A 771 -7.22 -24.03 15.09
N LYS A 772 -8.10 -24.91 15.61
CA LYS A 772 -7.71 -25.98 16.52
C LYS A 772 -6.73 -26.98 15.89
N ALA A 773 -6.85 -27.24 14.56
CA ALA A 773 -5.93 -28.12 13.86
C ALA A 773 -4.50 -27.55 13.85
N THR A 774 -4.32 -26.26 13.55
CA THR A 774 -3.01 -25.58 13.55
C THR A 774 -2.37 -25.58 14.94
N LEU A 775 -3.15 -25.34 16.01
CA LEU A 775 -2.61 -25.38 17.37
C LEU A 775 -2.21 -26.82 17.78
N THR A 776 -2.97 -27.82 17.34
CA THR A 776 -2.65 -29.25 17.56
C THR A 776 -1.37 -29.66 16.82
N GLU A 777 -1.21 -29.19 15.57
CA GLU A 777 0.01 -29.36 14.78
C GLU A 777 1.22 -28.72 15.46
N SER A 778 1.02 -27.53 16.03
CA SER A 778 2.09 -26.80 16.72
C SER A 778 2.58 -27.57 17.96
N LEU A 779 1.70 -28.06 18.80
CA LEU A 779 2.06 -28.88 19.96
C LEU A 779 2.83 -30.13 19.55
N ALA A 780 2.34 -30.87 18.56
CA ALA A 780 2.95 -32.09 18.08
C ALA A 780 4.35 -31.85 17.48
N VAL A 781 4.49 -30.84 16.61
CA VAL A 781 5.76 -30.49 15.97
C VAL A 781 6.80 -29.99 16.97
N LEU A 782 6.35 -29.25 17.99
CA LEU A 782 7.21 -28.79 19.07
C LEU A 782 7.55 -29.86 20.10
N GLY A 783 6.89 -31.04 20.05
CA GLY A 783 7.10 -32.13 21.01
C GLY A 783 6.49 -31.81 22.39
N LEU A 784 5.38 -31.07 22.42
CA LEU A 784 4.65 -30.65 23.63
C LEU A 784 3.33 -31.44 23.74
N ASP A 785 3.42 -32.74 23.84
CA ASP A 785 2.29 -33.68 23.78
C ASP A 785 1.73 -34.11 25.14
N THR A 786 2.34 -33.71 26.24
CA THR A 786 1.86 -33.87 27.62
C THR A 786 2.19 -32.65 28.46
N MET A 787 1.54 -32.49 29.64
CA MET A 787 1.76 -31.36 30.54
C MET A 787 3.20 -31.31 31.11
N ASP A 788 3.92 -32.42 31.10
CA ASP A 788 5.31 -32.50 31.54
C ASP A 788 6.30 -32.47 30.38
N SER A 789 5.83 -32.25 29.17
CA SER A 789 6.68 -32.21 27.98
C SER A 789 7.59 -31.01 27.95
N GLY A 790 8.82 -31.22 27.54
CA GLY A 790 9.79 -30.18 27.31
C GLY A 790 10.74 -30.53 26.19
N THR A 791 11.17 -29.53 25.46
CA THR A 791 12.09 -29.66 24.33
C THR A 791 13.15 -28.57 24.36
N SER A 792 14.19 -28.75 23.58
CA SER A 792 15.22 -27.70 23.36
C SER A 792 15.25 -27.33 21.91
N ILE A 793 15.10 -26.06 21.60
CA ILE A 793 15.08 -25.51 20.23
C ILE A 793 16.31 -24.64 20.03
N ALA A 794 17.12 -25.00 19.04
CA ALA A 794 18.34 -24.26 18.68
C ALA A 794 18.04 -23.24 17.58
N LEU A 795 17.92 -21.96 17.95
CA LEU A 795 17.72 -20.88 17.00
C LEU A 795 19.08 -20.41 16.43
N PRO A 796 19.24 -20.24 15.12
CA PRO A 796 18.21 -20.35 14.08
C PRO A 796 18.11 -21.75 13.42
N TYR A 797 18.89 -22.72 13.79
CA TYR A 797 19.06 -23.99 13.04
C TYR A 797 17.82 -24.87 12.97
N ASP A 798 16.97 -24.86 14.02
CA ASP A 798 15.74 -25.68 14.03
C ASP A 798 14.57 -25.02 13.29
N ILE A 799 14.64 -23.72 12.95
CA ILE A 799 13.56 -22.99 12.29
C ILE A 799 13.10 -23.68 11.01
N PRO A 800 13.97 -23.99 10.03
CA PRO A 800 13.54 -24.59 8.76
C PRO A 800 12.87 -25.94 8.96
N ARG A 801 13.44 -26.79 9.80
CA ARG A 801 12.89 -28.12 10.07
C ARG A 801 11.50 -28.05 10.69
N LEU A 802 11.32 -27.25 11.72
CA LEU A 802 10.05 -27.11 12.44
C LEU A 802 8.97 -26.50 11.56
N VAL A 803 9.29 -25.44 10.81
CA VAL A 803 8.34 -24.79 9.90
C VAL A 803 7.94 -25.73 8.77
N ARG A 804 8.89 -26.40 8.12
CA ARG A 804 8.57 -27.37 7.05
C ARG A 804 7.69 -28.50 7.56
N THR A 805 8.00 -29.07 8.72
CA THR A 805 7.18 -30.14 9.30
C THR A 805 5.76 -29.67 9.53
N ALA A 806 5.57 -28.47 10.14
CA ALA A 806 4.26 -27.92 10.45
C ALA A 806 3.39 -27.62 9.22
N TYR A 807 4.02 -27.19 8.13
CA TYR A 807 3.31 -26.77 6.90
C TYR A 807 3.42 -27.78 5.75
N SER A 808 3.93 -28.98 6.00
CA SER A 808 3.97 -30.06 5.01
C SER A 808 2.67 -30.84 4.96
N ASP A 809 2.42 -31.51 3.85
CA ASP A 809 1.32 -32.46 3.75
C ASP A 809 1.49 -33.65 4.71
N ASP A 810 2.72 -33.91 5.12
CA ASP A 810 3.14 -35.00 6.00
C ASP A 810 3.06 -34.65 7.52
N VAL A 811 2.56 -33.44 7.87
CA VAL A 811 2.42 -33.00 9.29
C VAL A 811 1.67 -34.03 10.13
N GLN A 812 0.76 -34.77 9.51
CA GLN A 812 0.01 -35.85 10.17
C GLN A 812 0.92 -36.92 10.80
N LYS A 813 2.13 -37.13 10.28
CA LYS A 813 3.10 -38.07 10.84
C LYS A 813 3.68 -37.65 12.18
N ALA A 814 3.60 -36.35 12.50
CA ALA A 814 4.02 -35.81 13.77
C ALA A 814 2.91 -35.86 14.85
N ILE A 815 1.66 -36.06 14.43
CA ILE A 815 0.51 -36.10 15.33
C ILE A 815 0.51 -37.44 16.10
N PRO A 816 0.42 -37.43 17.43
CA PRO A 816 0.26 -38.64 18.20
C PRO A 816 -0.94 -39.49 17.76
N ASP A 817 -0.80 -40.81 17.75
CA ASP A 817 -1.85 -41.73 17.28
C ASP A 817 -3.21 -41.52 17.98
N LEU A 818 -3.18 -41.18 19.24
CA LEU A 818 -4.38 -40.92 20.04
C LEU A 818 -5.15 -39.67 19.61
N TRP A 819 -4.51 -38.73 18.90
CA TRP A 819 -5.12 -37.48 18.48
C TRP A 819 -5.61 -37.49 17.02
N LEU A 820 -5.24 -38.53 16.24
CA LEU A 820 -5.45 -38.59 14.79
C LEU A 820 -6.92 -38.43 14.38
N GLU A 821 -7.86 -39.05 15.07
CA GLU A 821 -9.29 -39.01 14.73
C GLU A 821 -9.84 -37.58 14.88
N GLU A 822 -9.63 -36.97 16.05
CA GLU A 822 -10.06 -35.59 16.30
C GLU A 822 -9.34 -34.60 15.39
N TYR A 823 -8.05 -34.75 15.18
CA TYR A 823 -7.27 -33.93 14.28
C TYR A 823 -7.80 -33.97 12.84
N ALA A 824 -8.15 -35.15 12.31
CA ALA A 824 -8.73 -35.30 10.97
C ALA A 824 -10.04 -34.50 10.83
N SER A 825 -10.89 -34.54 11.85
CA SER A 825 -12.14 -33.74 11.91
C SER A 825 -11.84 -32.23 11.89
N GLN A 826 -10.87 -31.80 12.71
CA GLN A 826 -10.45 -30.39 12.80
C GLN A 826 -9.84 -29.89 11.48
N ARG A 827 -9.00 -30.71 10.84
CA ARG A 827 -8.38 -30.41 9.53
C ARG A 827 -9.45 -30.23 8.45
N THR A 828 -10.50 -31.06 8.46
CA THR A 828 -11.61 -30.92 7.52
C THR A 828 -12.31 -29.57 7.69
N LYS A 829 -12.65 -29.18 8.93
CA LYS A 829 -13.27 -27.88 9.23
C LYS A 829 -12.37 -26.71 8.81
N ARG A 830 -11.07 -26.81 9.05
CA ARG A 830 -10.09 -25.80 8.59
C ARG A 830 -10.11 -25.67 7.06
N ASN A 831 -10.11 -26.79 6.33
CA ASN A 831 -10.11 -26.79 4.87
C ASN A 831 -11.39 -26.17 4.31
N GLU A 832 -12.56 -26.43 4.89
CA GLU A 832 -13.82 -25.78 4.53
C GLU A 832 -13.77 -24.25 4.76
N LYS A 833 -13.27 -23.84 5.94
CA LYS A 833 -13.08 -22.41 6.26
C LYS A 833 -12.11 -21.74 5.29
N ASN A 834 -11.01 -22.42 4.95
CA ASN A 834 -10.02 -21.92 4.00
C ASN A 834 -10.60 -21.79 2.58
N ALA A 835 -11.40 -22.77 2.11
CA ALA A 835 -12.08 -22.67 0.82
C ALA A 835 -13.05 -21.47 0.79
N SER A 836 -13.77 -21.22 1.89
CA SER A 836 -14.63 -20.04 2.02
C SER A 836 -13.82 -18.73 1.98
N LYS A 837 -12.65 -18.68 2.62
CA LYS A 837 -11.75 -17.50 2.57
C LYS A 837 -11.28 -17.21 1.15
N VAL A 838 -10.83 -18.24 0.43
CA VAL A 838 -10.40 -18.10 -0.97
C VAL A 838 -11.54 -17.59 -1.84
N HIS A 839 -12.74 -18.15 -1.68
CA HIS A 839 -13.91 -17.71 -2.43
C HIS A 839 -14.27 -16.23 -2.16
N ARG A 840 -14.21 -15.80 -0.88
CA ARG A 840 -14.44 -14.38 -0.53
C ARG A 840 -13.38 -13.45 -1.14
N ALA A 841 -12.10 -13.84 -1.11
CA ALA A 841 -11.04 -13.06 -1.73
C ALA A 841 -11.29 -12.83 -3.23
N GLN A 842 -11.75 -13.86 -3.94
CA GLN A 842 -12.04 -13.80 -5.38
C GLN A 842 -13.13 -12.79 -5.76
N THR A 843 -13.96 -12.35 -4.82
CA THR A 843 -15.09 -11.43 -5.12
C THR A 843 -14.62 -10.09 -5.70
N CYS A 844 -13.56 -9.51 -5.16
CA CYS A 844 -13.02 -8.20 -5.59
C CYS A 844 -11.60 -8.30 -6.19
N LEU A 845 -11.06 -9.50 -6.25
CA LEU A 845 -9.75 -9.78 -6.82
C LEU A 845 -9.78 -9.60 -8.34
N LEU A 846 -8.74 -9.02 -8.91
CA LEU A 846 -8.58 -8.98 -10.36
C LEU A 846 -8.49 -10.40 -10.93
N THR A 847 -8.97 -10.57 -12.17
CA THR A 847 -8.78 -11.81 -12.91
C THR A 847 -7.30 -12.07 -13.14
N GLU A 848 -6.89 -13.33 -13.01
CA GLU A 848 -5.52 -13.75 -13.31
C GLU A 848 -5.15 -13.41 -14.76
N LEU A 849 -3.95 -12.91 -14.95
CA LEU A 849 -3.43 -12.49 -16.26
C LEU A 849 -3.48 -13.59 -17.34
N PRO A 850 -3.12 -14.86 -17.07
CA PRO A 850 -3.21 -15.91 -18.08
C PRO A 850 -4.60 -15.99 -18.71
N HIS A 851 -5.64 -15.96 -17.88
CA HIS A 851 -7.02 -16.03 -18.37
C HIS A 851 -7.40 -14.79 -19.19
N ALA A 852 -7.03 -13.59 -18.73
CA ALA A 852 -7.33 -12.35 -19.44
C ALA A 852 -6.60 -12.28 -20.80
N ILE A 853 -5.34 -12.71 -20.87
CA ILE A 853 -4.56 -12.68 -22.10
C ILE A 853 -5.04 -13.75 -23.09
N GLN A 854 -5.32 -14.98 -22.66
CA GLN A 854 -5.84 -16.04 -23.51
C GLN A 854 -7.18 -15.66 -24.16
N ASN A 855 -8.05 -14.99 -23.42
CA ASN A 855 -9.35 -14.53 -23.92
C ASN A 855 -9.28 -13.19 -24.66
N GLU A 856 -8.08 -12.62 -24.81
CA GLU A 856 -7.87 -11.31 -25.44
C GLU A 856 -8.75 -10.21 -24.83
N TRP A 857 -8.82 -10.15 -23.50
CA TRP A 857 -9.57 -9.15 -22.80
C TRP A 857 -8.88 -7.77 -22.87
N SER A 858 -9.70 -6.72 -22.81
CA SER A 858 -9.31 -5.35 -22.52
C SER A 858 -9.72 -4.98 -21.10
N LEU A 859 -9.37 -3.79 -20.67
CA LEU A 859 -9.76 -3.26 -19.35
C LEU A 859 -11.29 -3.16 -19.16
N VAL A 860 -12.05 -2.98 -20.25
CA VAL A 860 -13.52 -3.01 -20.23
C VAL A 860 -14.02 -4.39 -19.77
N ASN A 861 -13.47 -5.46 -20.30
CA ASN A 861 -13.83 -6.81 -19.90
C ASN A 861 -13.49 -7.09 -18.42
N LEU A 862 -12.38 -6.54 -17.93
CA LEU A 862 -12.00 -6.64 -16.52
C LEU A 862 -13.07 -6.03 -15.62
N SER A 863 -13.58 -4.85 -15.97
CA SER A 863 -14.64 -4.17 -15.22
C SER A 863 -15.96 -4.94 -15.21
N ASP A 864 -16.28 -5.67 -16.28
CA ASP A 864 -17.52 -6.44 -16.39
C ASP A 864 -17.49 -7.75 -15.59
N GLN A 865 -16.31 -8.32 -15.36
CA GLN A 865 -16.14 -9.66 -14.76
C GLN A 865 -15.94 -9.65 -13.23
N THR A 866 -15.49 -8.54 -12.67
CA THR A 866 -15.18 -8.46 -11.24
C THR A 866 -16.01 -7.38 -10.55
N ARG A 867 -16.42 -7.67 -9.30
CA ARG A 867 -17.13 -6.69 -8.49
C ARG A 867 -16.19 -5.55 -8.11
N ALA A 868 -16.50 -4.35 -8.56
CA ALA A 868 -15.76 -3.16 -8.15
C ALA A 868 -16.16 -2.72 -6.73
N ILE A 869 -15.19 -2.21 -5.99
CA ILE A 869 -15.45 -1.52 -4.71
C ILE A 869 -16.24 -0.23 -4.99
N ALA A 870 -17.22 0.06 -4.14
CA ALA A 870 -18.07 1.23 -4.28
C ALA A 870 -17.26 2.53 -4.30
N ASP A 871 -17.70 3.48 -5.12
CA ASP A 871 -17.00 4.76 -5.34
C ASP A 871 -17.51 5.81 -4.35
N ASP A 872 -16.73 6.10 -3.32
CA ASP A 872 -16.96 7.23 -2.44
C ASP A 872 -15.63 7.83 -1.96
N SER A 873 -15.70 8.86 -1.11
CA SER A 873 -14.51 9.52 -0.53
C SER A 873 -13.62 8.60 0.33
N ARG A 874 -14.08 7.38 0.64
CA ARG A 874 -13.41 6.39 1.50
C ARG A 874 -12.88 5.18 0.70
N ASP A 875 -12.66 5.31 -0.61
CA ASP A 875 -12.20 4.21 -1.47
C ASP A 875 -10.92 3.55 -0.97
N GLU A 876 -9.96 4.34 -0.49
CA GLU A 876 -8.68 3.83 0.04
C GLU A 876 -8.89 3.00 1.32
N ASP A 877 -9.71 3.47 2.24
CA ASP A 877 -9.97 2.77 3.50
C ASP A 877 -10.74 1.47 3.24
N ARG A 878 -11.65 1.48 2.27
CA ARG A 878 -12.37 0.27 1.82
C ARG A 878 -11.45 -0.70 1.10
N GLY A 879 -10.55 -0.20 0.26
CA GLY A 879 -9.54 -1.02 -0.40
C GLY A 879 -8.64 -1.73 0.61
N GLN A 880 -8.14 -1.02 1.62
CA GLN A 880 -7.34 -1.62 2.68
C GLN A 880 -8.09 -2.71 3.46
N ARG A 881 -9.38 -2.51 3.73
CA ARG A 881 -10.22 -3.54 4.37
C ARG A 881 -10.47 -4.73 3.46
N ALA A 882 -10.65 -4.48 2.17
CA ALA A 882 -10.96 -5.53 1.19
C ALA A 882 -9.78 -6.47 0.92
N VAL A 883 -8.55 -6.07 1.14
CA VAL A 883 -7.37 -6.96 1.01
C VAL A 883 -7.03 -7.72 2.29
N ARG A 884 -7.72 -7.44 3.41
CA ARG A 884 -7.60 -8.15 4.68
C ARG A 884 -8.91 -8.85 5.04
N ASP A 885 -8.83 -10.12 5.45
CA ASP A 885 -9.98 -10.86 6.02
C ASP A 885 -10.19 -10.46 7.50
N THR A 886 -10.16 -9.16 7.78
CA THR A 886 -10.35 -8.65 9.15
C THR A 886 -11.81 -8.32 9.39
N GLN A 887 -12.29 -8.64 10.56
CA GLN A 887 -13.58 -8.16 11.01
C GLN A 887 -13.55 -6.64 11.10
N GLU A 888 -14.57 -6.00 10.56
CA GLU A 888 -14.70 -4.54 10.65
C GLU A 888 -14.75 -4.11 12.11
N THR A 889 -13.92 -3.12 12.46
CA THR A 889 -13.91 -2.52 13.79
C THR A 889 -14.07 -1.00 13.63
N VAL A 890 -14.87 -0.41 14.49
CA VAL A 890 -15.07 1.03 14.53
C VAL A 890 -13.90 1.67 15.28
N GLU A 891 -13.24 2.64 14.63
CA GLU A 891 -12.22 3.47 15.26
C GLU A 891 -12.86 4.78 15.73
N VAL A 892 -12.55 5.20 16.94
CA VAL A 892 -13.10 6.40 17.58
C VAL A 892 -11.98 7.26 18.13
N LEU A 893 -12.19 8.58 18.11
CA LEU A 893 -11.34 9.54 18.81
C LEU A 893 -11.86 9.72 20.24
N LEU A 894 -11.01 9.47 21.23
CA LEU A 894 -11.39 9.63 22.64
C LEU A 894 -11.25 11.07 23.07
N VAL A 895 -12.32 11.61 23.65
CA VAL A 895 -12.34 12.94 24.24
C VAL A 895 -12.98 12.87 25.62
N ARG A 896 -12.56 13.74 26.54
CA ARG A 896 -13.20 13.87 27.85
C ARG A 896 -14.38 14.82 27.75
N LYS A 897 -15.55 14.39 28.27
CA LYS A 897 -16.71 15.25 28.46
C LYS A 897 -16.50 16.14 29.69
N ARG A 898 -16.83 17.40 29.56
CA ARG A 898 -16.74 18.39 30.65
C ARG A 898 -18.10 18.57 31.31
N PRO A 899 -18.13 19.07 32.57
CA PRO A 899 -19.39 19.36 33.28
C PRO A 899 -20.26 20.43 32.62
N ASP A 900 -19.70 21.26 31.76
CA ASP A 900 -20.38 22.33 31.01
C ASP A 900 -20.85 21.92 29.62
N ASP A 901 -20.94 20.60 29.37
CA ASP A 901 -21.23 19.96 28.08
C ASP A 901 -20.20 20.26 26.98
N GLY A 902 -19.07 20.87 27.29
CA GLY A 902 -17.92 21.00 26.41
C GLY A 902 -17.11 19.68 26.33
N ILE A 903 -16.09 19.67 25.49
CA ILE A 903 -15.14 18.56 25.37
C ILE A 903 -13.70 19.06 25.52
N SER A 904 -12.83 18.17 25.96
CA SER A 904 -11.42 18.46 26.11
C SER A 904 -10.58 17.24 25.70
N LEU A 905 -9.28 17.47 25.46
CA LEU A 905 -8.32 16.39 25.42
C LEU A 905 -8.35 15.60 26.73
N LEU A 906 -7.83 14.37 26.68
CA LEU A 906 -7.72 13.54 27.87
C LEU A 906 -6.74 14.17 28.88
N PRO A 907 -6.89 13.95 30.19
CA PRO A 907 -6.11 14.64 31.23
C PRO A 907 -4.58 14.49 31.11
N TRP A 908 -4.12 13.44 30.45
CA TRP A 908 -2.69 13.18 30.24
C TRP A 908 -2.20 13.50 28.83
N VAL A 909 -3.09 13.87 27.91
CA VAL A 909 -2.77 14.21 26.51
C VAL A 909 -2.47 15.70 26.39
N GLY A 910 -1.30 16.00 25.89
CA GLY A 910 -0.78 17.36 25.65
C GLY A 910 0.71 17.28 25.31
N ASP A 911 1.26 18.37 24.80
CA ASP A 911 2.66 18.50 24.44
C ASP A 911 3.26 19.85 24.91
N LYS A 912 4.31 20.34 24.26
CA LYS A 912 4.94 21.63 24.56
C LYS A 912 4.10 22.83 24.10
N LYS A 913 3.12 22.63 23.21
CA LYS A 913 2.31 23.68 22.57
C LYS A 913 0.85 23.65 23.01
N VAL A 914 0.35 22.50 23.41
CA VAL A 914 -1.03 22.23 23.81
C VAL A 914 -1.02 21.73 25.25
N GLU A 915 -1.77 22.36 26.14
CA GLU A 915 -1.83 21.97 27.54
C GLU A 915 -2.52 20.61 27.71
N ARG A 916 -2.12 19.86 28.75
CA ARG A 916 -2.76 18.59 29.06
C ARG A 916 -4.21 18.79 29.47
N GLY A 917 -5.10 18.04 28.80
CA GLY A 917 -6.53 18.16 29.05
C GLY A 917 -7.14 19.45 28.55
N GLU A 918 -6.48 20.18 27.62
CA GLU A 918 -6.93 21.43 27.04
C GLU A 918 -8.31 21.30 26.42
N GLU A 919 -9.11 22.34 26.55
CA GLU A 919 -10.44 22.42 25.98
C GLU A 919 -10.39 22.48 24.46
N LEU A 920 -11.30 21.73 23.83
CA LEU A 920 -11.43 21.69 22.38
C LEU A 920 -12.58 22.61 21.93
N PRO A 921 -12.37 23.42 20.89
CA PRO A 921 -13.42 24.30 20.39
C PRO A 921 -14.51 23.46 19.71
N THR A 922 -15.76 23.86 19.94
CA THR A 922 -16.95 23.25 19.34
C THR A 922 -17.59 24.11 18.26
N ASP A 923 -17.25 25.41 18.22
CA ASP A 923 -17.84 26.43 17.32
C ASP A 923 -16.94 26.75 16.13
N PHE A 924 -15.67 26.32 16.17
CA PHE A 924 -14.69 26.51 15.11
C PHE A 924 -13.71 25.32 15.05
N GLU A 925 -12.89 25.25 14.02
CA GLU A 925 -11.90 24.18 13.83
C GLU A 925 -10.81 24.26 14.92
N PRO A 926 -10.45 23.14 15.59
CA PRO A 926 -9.31 23.10 16.49
C PRO A 926 -8.02 23.53 15.79
N SER A 927 -7.10 24.12 16.54
CA SER A 927 -5.78 24.43 16.00
C SER A 927 -5.12 23.21 15.39
N ARG A 928 -4.17 23.42 14.50
CA ARG A 928 -3.43 22.32 13.88
C ARG A 928 -2.82 21.40 14.93
N GLU A 929 -2.23 21.95 15.96
CA GLU A 929 -1.59 21.23 17.05
C GLU A 929 -2.61 20.43 17.86
N GLN A 930 -3.75 21.00 18.21
CA GLN A 930 -4.85 20.27 18.85
C GLN A 930 -5.39 19.15 17.94
N SER A 931 -5.58 19.42 16.65
CA SER A 931 -6.08 18.45 15.68
C SER A 931 -5.16 17.25 15.55
N LEU A 932 -3.84 17.45 15.52
CA LEU A 932 -2.84 16.39 15.47
C LEU A 932 -2.83 15.52 16.73
N LEU A 933 -2.86 16.15 17.92
CA LEU A 933 -2.93 15.40 19.17
C LEU A 933 -4.25 14.63 19.30
N LEU A 934 -5.35 15.25 18.94
CA LEU A 934 -6.66 14.58 18.96
C LEU A 934 -6.71 13.40 17.99
N ALA A 935 -6.15 13.52 16.79
CA ALA A 935 -6.08 12.42 15.84
C ALA A 935 -5.26 11.22 16.35
N GLN A 936 -4.28 11.46 17.24
CA GLN A 936 -3.54 10.41 17.94
C GLN A 936 -4.31 9.79 19.12
N CYS A 937 -5.43 10.40 19.57
CA CYS A 937 -6.35 9.78 20.53
C CYS A 937 -7.27 8.73 19.91
N ALA A 938 -6.95 8.24 18.71
CA ALA A 938 -7.70 7.20 18.03
C ALA A 938 -7.52 5.84 18.70
N ALA A 939 -8.62 5.14 18.95
CA ALA A 939 -8.62 3.77 19.48
C ALA A 939 -9.71 2.92 18.81
N ARG A 940 -9.47 1.62 18.73
CA ARG A 940 -10.43 0.67 18.14
C ARG A 940 -11.36 0.13 19.22
N LEU A 941 -12.66 0.19 18.94
CA LEU A 941 -13.66 -0.37 19.84
C LEU A 941 -13.53 -1.91 19.95
N PRO A 942 -13.71 -2.48 21.15
CA PRO A 942 -13.75 -3.93 21.30
C PRO A 942 -14.91 -4.55 20.51
N LEU A 943 -14.66 -5.68 19.83
CA LEU A 943 -15.71 -6.45 19.14
C LEU A 943 -16.85 -6.91 20.07
N SER A 944 -16.58 -7.05 21.38
CA SER A 944 -17.59 -7.30 22.38
C SER A 944 -18.61 -6.16 22.51
N VAL A 945 -18.24 -4.94 22.17
CA VAL A 945 -19.09 -3.75 22.21
C VAL A 945 -19.76 -3.51 20.86
N CYS A 946 -19.00 -3.59 19.80
CA CYS A 946 -19.47 -3.36 18.43
C CYS A 946 -19.25 -4.62 17.56
N PRO A 947 -20.09 -5.66 17.70
CA PRO A 947 -20.02 -6.83 16.84
C PRO A 947 -20.52 -6.49 15.42
N LEU A 948 -20.05 -7.25 14.41
CA LEU A 948 -20.38 -7.05 12.98
C LEU A 948 -21.85 -6.71 12.69
N PRO A 949 -22.85 -7.42 13.24
CA PRO A 949 -24.26 -7.10 12.93
C PRO A 949 -24.74 -5.75 13.49
N GLN A 950 -23.96 -5.11 14.38
CA GLN A 950 -24.32 -3.86 15.06
C GLN A 950 -23.43 -2.68 14.67
N ILE A 951 -22.56 -2.83 13.66
CA ILE A 951 -21.63 -1.77 13.25
C ILE A 951 -22.39 -0.51 12.81
N ASP A 952 -23.42 -0.66 11.99
CA ASP A 952 -24.21 0.49 11.53
C ASP A 952 -24.89 1.21 12.69
N ALA A 953 -25.50 0.47 13.61
CA ALA A 953 -26.10 1.04 14.83
C ALA A 953 -25.05 1.72 15.73
N CYS A 954 -23.85 1.18 15.79
CA CYS A 954 -22.73 1.79 16.53
C CYS A 954 -22.30 3.10 15.88
N ILE A 955 -22.17 3.12 14.57
CA ILE A 955 -21.82 4.33 13.81
C ILE A 955 -22.90 5.40 13.96
N GLU A 956 -24.17 5.05 13.79
CA GLU A 956 -25.31 5.98 13.98
C GLU A 956 -25.33 6.58 15.40
N GLU A 957 -25.09 5.76 16.42
CA GLU A 957 -25.02 6.27 17.80
C GLU A 957 -23.83 7.21 18.02
N LEU A 958 -22.65 6.87 17.48
CA LEU A 958 -21.46 7.71 17.55
C LEU A 958 -21.65 9.01 16.77
N GLU A 959 -22.22 8.97 15.58
CA GLU A 959 -22.55 10.17 14.80
C GLU A 959 -23.53 11.08 15.54
N ARG A 960 -24.56 10.53 16.17
CA ARG A 960 -25.49 11.27 16.99
C ARG A 960 -24.82 11.93 18.19
N ARG A 961 -23.90 11.25 18.87
CA ARG A 961 -23.11 11.80 19.97
C ARG A 961 -22.07 12.84 19.51
N SER A 962 -21.48 12.62 18.36
CA SER A 962 -20.45 13.48 17.77
C SER A 962 -21.02 14.74 17.13
N GLY A 963 -22.22 14.65 16.56
CA GLY A 963 -22.80 15.69 15.70
C GLY A 963 -22.93 17.07 16.34
N MET A 964 -23.01 17.13 17.68
CA MET A 964 -23.01 18.38 18.44
C MET A 964 -21.65 19.09 18.45
N TYR A 965 -20.56 18.34 18.34
CA TYR A 965 -19.19 18.83 18.57
C TYR A 965 -18.40 19.01 17.27
N VAL A 966 -18.67 18.20 16.23
CA VAL A 966 -17.74 18.05 15.10
C VAL A 966 -18.17 18.76 13.82
N ARG A 967 -19.27 19.51 13.83
CA ARG A 967 -19.76 20.13 12.60
C ARG A 967 -18.72 21.05 11.95
N CYS A 968 -17.99 21.81 12.76
CA CYS A 968 -16.95 22.73 12.29
C CYS A 968 -15.60 22.04 12.00
N TRP A 969 -15.44 20.75 12.39
CA TRP A 969 -14.19 20.02 12.23
C TRP A 969 -14.07 19.29 10.88
N GLN A 970 -15.11 19.36 10.05
CA GLN A 970 -15.12 18.66 8.75
C GLN A 970 -14.16 19.29 7.73
N GLU A 971 -13.70 20.51 7.98
CA GLU A 971 -12.69 21.17 7.17
C GLU A 971 -11.27 20.76 7.55
N SER A 972 -11.08 20.17 8.73
CA SER A 972 -9.79 19.70 9.20
C SER A 972 -9.33 18.43 8.44
N PRO A 973 -8.16 18.44 7.81
CA PRO A 973 -7.65 17.28 7.10
C PRO A 973 -7.34 16.07 8.02
N TRP A 974 -7.26 16.31 9.35
CA TRP A 974 -6.98 15.26 10.34
C TRP A 974 -8.24 14.70 11.01
N LEU A 975 -9.31 15.50 11.08
CA LEU A 975 -10.50 15.20 11.87
C LEU A 975 -11.74 14.92 11.00
N ALA A 976 -11.74 15.32 9.73
CA ALA A 976 -12.85 15.10 8.81
C ALA A 976 -13.28 13.64 8.75
N GLY A 977 -14.58 13.38 8.94
CA GLY A 977 -15.15 12.04 8.90
C GLY A 977 -14.78 11.12 10.08
N ARG A 978 -14.10 11.64 11.12
CA ARG A 978 -13.78 10.85 12.33
C ARG A 978 -14.95 10.83 13.29
N LEU A 979 -15.14 9.70 13.97
CA LEU A 979 -16.15 9.50 15.01
C LEU A 979 -15.56 9.83 16.39
N LEU A 980 -16.27 10.61 17.18
CA LEU A 980 -15.87 10.88 18.57
C LEU A 980 -16.55 9.94 19.55
N LEU A 981 -15.83 9.57 20.59
CA LEU A 981 -16.37 8.93 21.78
C LEU A 981 -16.14 9.83 23.02
N PRO A 982 -17.11 10.69 23.38
CA PRO A 982 -17.04 11.46 24.61
C PRO A 982 -17.17 10.51 25.81
N MET A 983 -16.26 10.64 26.78
CA MET A 983 -16.17 9.84 27.98
C MET A 983 -16.21 10.70 29.22
N ASP A 984 -16.92 10.27 30.24
CA ASP A 984 -16.97 10.90 31.55
C ASP A 984 -15.77 10.47 32.39
N GLU A 985 -15.19 11.38 33.17
CA GLU A 985 -14.11 11.06 34.09
C GLU A 985 -14.73 10.57 35.41
N ALA A 986 -14.71 9.24 35.65
CA ALA A 986 -15.25 8.62 36.84
C ALA A 986 -14.33 8.80 38.06
N GLU A 987 -13.01 8.67 37.86
CA GLU A 987 -11.94 8.91 38.82
C GLU A 987 -10.76 9.51 38.09
N SER A 988 -9.76 10.03 38.82
CA SER A 988 -8.56 10.58 38.20
C SER A 988 -7.94 9.66 37.16
N CYS A 989 -7.91 10.07 35.90
CA CYS A 989 -7.39 9.31 34.74
C CYS A 989 -8.17 8.00 34.41
N VAL A 990 -9.39 7.84 34.91
CA VAL A 990 -10.30 6.74 34.54
C VAL A 990 -11.48 7.32 33.80
N LEU A 991 -11.63 6.92 32.53
CA LEU A 991 -12.72 7.39 31.69
C LEU A 991 -13.73 6.27 31.46
N GLU A 992 -15.01 6.61 31.56
CA GLU A 992 -16.10 5.66 31.36
C GLU A 992 -17.18 6.24 30.45
N THR A 993 -17.85 5.39 29.71
CA THR A 993 -19.01 5.73 28.89
C THR A 993 -19.87 4.51 28.66
N ASP A 994 -21.14 4.71 28.36
CA ASP A 994 -22.02 3.68 27.87
C ASP A 994 -22.10 3.77 26.33
N LEU A 995 -21.99 2.65 25.64
CA LEU A 995 -22.17 2.58 24.19
C LEU A 995 -22.94 1.29 23.86
N LEU A 996 -24.07 1.42 23.17
CA LEU A 996 -24.97 0.31 22.86
C LEU A 996 -25.40 -0.50 24.11
N GLY A 997 -25.60 0.15 25.26
CA GLY A 997 -25.97 -0.51 26.52
C GLY A 997 -24.85 -1.30 27.17
N LYS A 998 -23.60 -1.08 26.78
CA LYS A 998 -22.40 -1.71 27.35
C LYS A 998 -21.49 -0.65 27.95
N GLN A 999 -21.11 -0.82 29.20
CA GLN A 999 -20.16 0.08 29.85
C GLN A 999 -18.74 -0.17 29.34
N LEU A 1000 -18.13 0.89 28.82
CA LEU A 1000 -16.75 0.98 28.38
C LEU A 1000 -15.95 1.76 29.39
N ARG A 1001 -14.73 1.29 29.65
CA ARG A 1001 -13.75 1.96 30.49
C ARG A 1001 -12.45 2.09 29.72
N TYR A 1002 -11.81 3.25 29.82
CA TYR A 1002 -10.48 3.49 29.30
C TYR A 1002 -9.55 4.01 30.37
N THR A 1003 -8.39 3.41 30.48
CA THR A 1003 -7.30 3.90 31.32
C THR A 1003 -5.99 3.89 30.54
N ARG A 1004 -5.07 4.78 30.91
CA ARG A 1004 -3.72 4.80 30.31
C ARG A 1004 -2.94 3.49 30.56
N ARG A 1005 -3.33 2.74 31.56
CA ARG A 1005 -2.66 1.50 31.99
C ARG A 1005 -3.20 0.27 31.26
N GLU A 1006 -4.51 0.16 31.09
CA GLU A 1006 -5.16 -1.05 30.58
C GLU A 1006 -5.73 -0.89 29.17
N GLY A 1007 -5.76 0.34 28.62
CA GLY A 1007 -6.49 0.63 27.39
C GLY A 1007 -7.99 0.44 27.55
N PHE A 1008 -8.71 0.12 26.48
CA PHE A 1008 -10.14 -0.22 26.55
C PHE A 1008 -10.41 -1.54 27.26
N SER A 1009 -11.34 -1.48 28.20
CA SER A 1009 -11.95 -2.64 28.87
C SER A 1009 -13.49 -2.48 28.96
N THR A 1010 -14.21 -3.59 29.15
CA THR A 1010 -15.66 -3.59 29.43
C THR A 1010 -15.90 -3.85 30.90
N VAL A 1011 -16.72 -3.00 31.54
CA VAL A 1011 -17.09 -3.17 32.94
C VAL A 1011 -18.22 -4.18 33.03
N GLY A 1012 -18.07 -5.26 33.86
CA GLY A 1012 -19.14 -6.21 34.15
C GLY A 1012 -19.33 -7.36 33.16
N GLY A 1013 -18.42 -7.58 32.21
CA GLY A 1013 -18.50 -8.69 31.26
C GLY A 1013 -17.75 -9.94 31.71
N THR A 1014 -18.32 -10.76 32.56
CA THR A 1014 -18.04 -12.21 32.52
C THR A 1014 -18.48 -12.70 31.14
N THR A 1015 -17.53 -13.13 30.36
CA THR A 1015 -17.69 -13.66 29.00
C THR A 1015 -18.62 -14.88 28.99
N SER A 1016 -19.89 -14.66 28.76
CA SER A 1016 -20.78 -15.70 28.30
C SER A 1016 -21.90 -15.11 27.45
N LEU A 1017 -21.61 -14.87 26.17
CA LEU A 1017 -22.66 -14.82 25.17
C LEU A 1017 -22.63 -16.14 24.40
N PRO A 1018 -23.72 -16.92 24.42
CA PRO A 1018 -23.89 -18.03 23.50
C PRO A 1018 -24.13 -17.44 22.11
N TYR A 1019 -23.16 -17.57 21.25
CA TYR A 1019 -23.41 -17.41 19.81
C TYR A 1019 -24.00 -18.71 19.29
N THR A 1020 -25.28 -18.68 18.98
CA THR A 1020 -25.89 -19.63 18.09
C THR A 1020 -25.44 -19.35 16.68
N ASN A 1021 -24.81 -20.35 16.05
CA ASN A 1021 -24.48 -20.67 14.64
C ASN A 1021 -24.48 -19.56 13.61
#